data_d683cb94e3dd0ce5a46b16454af710e1
#
_entry.id   d683cb94e3dd0ce5a46b16454af710e1
#
_cell.length_a   1.000
_cell.length_b   1.000
_cell.length_c   1.000
_cell.angle_alpha   90.00
_cell.angle_beta   90.00
_cell.angle_gamma   90.00
#
_symmetry.space_group_name_H-M   'P 1'
#
loop_
_entity.id
_entity.type
_entity.pdbx_description
1 polymer ?
#
loop_
_entity_poly.entity_id
_entity_poly.type
_entity_poly.pdbx_seq_one_letter_code
_entity_poly.pdbx_strand_id
1 'polypeptide(L)'
;MGTKTTTKPKTGTKKSTTKKKSTAKKNLVIVESPAKAKTIEKYLGRSYKVVASVGHIRDLKKSSMSIDFDNNYEPQYINIRGKGPLINSLKKEAKAAKKVYLASDPDREGEAISWHLSHILGLDPQDNNRVVFNEITKDAVKHAFVEPRQIDMDLVDSQQARRVLDRIVGYSISPILWKKVKKGLSAGRVQSVALKLIIDRENEIKAFVPEEYWSIDGLFKKGTKKFQATFYGINGKKTKLDNNNDVKEVLAKLTNEDFLVSKVDKKERRRNAPLPYTTSSLQQDAANKINFRTRKTMMVAQQLYEGIHLGENGTQGLITYMRTDSTRISPVAQNDAAQFIINRFGANYSKHGNRVKNTSGAQDAHEAIRPSSVNHTPDSIAKYLNKDQLKLYTLIWNRFVASQMTAAVFDTVKVNLEQNGVIFVANGSQMKFDGYMAVYNDSDKNKMLPEMEEGENVKKVSTSPEQHFTQPPARYSEATLIKTLEENGVGRPSTYAPTLEVIQRRYYVKLSAKRFEPTELGEIVNKLIVEFFPDIVDVAFTAEMEGKLDQVEIGEEQWQHVIDQFYQPFVKELNKAESEIEKIQIKDEPAGFDCDVCGHPMVIKLGRFGKFYACSNFPECRNTKAITKEIGVTCPVCHKGQVIERKTKKNRIFYGCDQYPDCEFISWDLPIGRACPKSGDYLIEKKVRGGKQVMCSNETCDYKEEKIK
;
A
#
# COMPACT_ATOMS: atom_id res chain seq x y z
N MET A 1 -98.95 9.37 18.88
CA MET A 1 -98.01 9.28 17.75
C MET A 1 -96.65 9.78 18.24
N GLY A 2 -95.72 8.90 18.45
CA GLY A 2 -94.55 9.14 19.27
C GLY A 2 -93.37 9.67 18.50
N THR A 3 -92.72 10.64 19.06
CA THR A 3 -91.39 11.16 18.66
C THR A 3 -90.29 10.61 19.57
N LYS A 4 -89.43 9.82 19.01
CA LYS A 4 -88.24 9.30 19.71
C LYS A 4 -87.12 10.33 19.63
N THR A 5 -86.66 10.83 20.77
CA THR A 5 -85.46 11.64 20.94
C THR A 5 -84.25 10.72 21.11
N THR A 6 -83.27 10.84 20.21
CA THR A 6 -81.96 10.15 20.29
C THR A 6 -80.93 11.03 20.95
N THR A 7 -80.44 10.62 22.11
CA THR A 7 -79.32 11.23 22.85
C THR A 7 -77.99 10.77 22.23
N LYS A 8 -77.13 11.74 21.86
CA LYS A 8 -75.70 11.47 21.45
C LYS A 8 -74.80 11.28 22.68
N PRO A 9 -73.83 10.37 22.65
CA PRO A 9 -72.88 10.22 23.76
C PRO A 9 -71.73 11.26 23.62
N LYS A 10 -71.33 11.80 24.77
CA LYS A 10 -70.20 12.74 24.93
C LYS A 10 -68.88 12.08 24.65
N THR A 11 -68.11 12.55 23.68
CA THR A 11 -66.75 12.20 23.40
C THR A 11 -65.79 12.73 24.47
N GLY A 12 -65.16 11.80 25.22
CA GLY A 12 -64.12 12.12 26.20
C GLY A 12 -62.80 12.55 25.50
N THR A 13 -62.35 13.75 25.73
CA THR A 13 -61.06 14.28 25.31
C THR A 13 -59.93 13.54 26.00
N LYS A 14 -59.18 12.68 25.25
CA LYS A 14 -57.90 12.11 25.69
C LYS A 14 -56.88 13.25 25.75
N LYS A 15 -56.45 13.63 26.95
CA LYS A 15 -55.27 14.47 27.17
C LYS A 15 -54.05 13.74 26.65
N SER A 16 -53.46 14.19 25.57
CA SER A 16 -52.12 13.75 25.09
C SER A 16 -51.09 14.24 26.09
N THR A 17 -50.52 13.35 26.86
CA THR A 17 -49.32 13.63 27.66
C THR A 17 -48.13 13.77 26.73
N THR A 18 -47.84 15.00 26.33
CA THR A 18 -46.56 15.38 25.70
C THR A 18 -45.44 15.09 26.70
N LYS A 19 -44.72 13.99 26.50
CA LYS A 19 -43.46 13.72 27.19
C LYS A 19 -42.57 14.93 27.02
N LYS A 20 -42.37 15.75 28.04
CA LYS A 20 -41.31 16.77 28.09
C LYS A 20 -39.99 16.09 27.79
N LYS A 21 -39.39 16.41 26.59
CA LYS A 21 -37.99 16.06 26.29
C LYS A 21 -37.13 16.64 27.43
N SER A 22 -36.39 15.77 28.11
CA SER A 22 -35.47 16.21 29.15
C SER A 22 -34.50 17.24 28.56
N THR A 23 -34.44 18.42 29.14
CA THR A 23 -33.59 19.55 28.79
C THR A 23 -32.16 19.38 29.33
N ALA A 24 -31.75 18.20 29.75
CA ALA A 24 -30.41 17.93 30.25
C ALA A 24 -29.39 18.12 29.11
N LYS A 25 -28.43 19.01 29.32
CA LYS A 25 -27.30 19.23 28.36
C LYS A 25 -26.54 17.92 28.21
N LYS A 26 -26.30 17.54 26.96
CA LYS A 26 -25.49 16.37 26.59
C LYS A 26 -24.01 16.74 26.53
N ASN A 27 -23.15 15.74 26.72
CA ASN A 27 -21.74 15.86 26.36
C ASN A 27 -21.60 15.81 24.85
N LEU A 28 -20.73 16.65 24.29
CA LEU A 28 -20.39 16.64 22.86
C LEU A 28 -19.08 15.88 22.65
N VAL A 29 -19.04 14.99 21.69
CA VAL A 29 -17.83 14.31 21.23
C VAL A 29 -17.59 14.67 19.78
N ILE A 30 -16.39 15.12 19.46
CA ILE A 30 -15.99 15.47 18.10
C ILE A 30 -14.94 14.45 17.64
N VAL A 31 -15.24 13.77 16.52
CA VAL A 31 -14.37 12.78 15.87
C VAL A 31 -14.05 13.25 14.46
N GLU A 32 -13.16 12.56 13.74
CA GLU A 32 -12.74 12.97 12.40
C GLU A 32 -13.75 12.62 11.30
N SER A 33 -14.40 11.46 11.40
CA SER A 33 -15.23 10.93 10.32
C SER A 33 -16.68 10.68 10.74
N PRO A 34 -17.66 10.82 9.81
CA PRO A 34 -19.05 10.48 10.07
C PRO A 34 -19.27 9.00 10.39
N ALA A 35 -18.41 8.10 9.88
CA ALA A 35 -18.51 6.67 10.16
C ALA A 35 -18.18 6.39 11.63
N LYS A 36 -17.07 6.94 12.15
CA LYS A 36 -16.72 6.89 13.58
C LYS A 36 -17.82 7.47 14.46
N ALA A 37 -18.38 8.63 14.07
CA ALA A 37 -19.42 9.27 14.86
C ALA A 37 -20.61 8.34 15.09
N LYS A 38 -21.08 7.67 14.06
CA LYS A 38 -22.21 6.72 14.17
C LYS A 38 -21.92 5.53 15.07
N THR A 39 -20.70 5.02 15.02
CA THR A 39 -20.28 3.86 15.83
C THR A 39 -20.15 4.25 17.30
N ILE A 40 -19.43 5.33 17.59
CA ILE A 40 -19.12 5.79 18.96
C ILE A 40 -20.39 6.28 19.68
N GLU A 41 -21.28 6.99 18.98
CA GLU A 41 -22.53 7.48 19.57
C GLU A 41 -23.39 6.33 20.13
N LYS A 42 -23.44 5.20 19.43
CA LYS A 42 -24.15 4.00 19.91
C LYS A 42 -23.56 3.43 21.20
N TYR A 43 -22.24 3.49 21.36
CA TYR A 43 -21.55 2.97 22.54
C TYR A 43 -21.72 3.85 23.76
N LEU A 44 -21.70 5.18 23.56
CA LEU A 44 -21.79 6.16 24.65
C LEU A 44 -23.23 6.42 25.11
N GLY A 45 -24.22 6.17 24.25
CA GLY A 45 -25.63 6.25 24.61
C GLY A 45 -26.17 7.69 24.65
N ARG A 46 -27.35 7.88 25.28
CA ARG A 46 -28.18 9.10 25.18
C ARG A 46 -27.59 10.34 25.82
N SER A 47 -26.64 10.21 26.72
CA SER A 47 -25.97 11.33 27.42
C SER A 47 -24.93 12.02 26.57
N TYR A 48 -24.59 11.48 25.42
CA TYR A 48 -23.61 11.99 24.49
C TYR A 48 -24.26 12.34 23.15
N LYS A 49 -23.68 13.33 22.47
CA LYS A 49 -23.90 13.63 21.06
C LYS A 49 -22.56 13.56 20.37
N VAL A 50 -22.45 12.77 19.29
CA VAL A 50 -21.21 12.61 18.53
C VAL A 50 -21.35 13.25 17.17
N VAL A 51 -20.38 14.10 16.82
CA VAL A 51 -20.32 14.82 15.51
C VAL A 51 -18.97 14.64 14.88
N ALA A 52 -18.86 14.90 13.56
CA ALA A 52 -17.61 14.77 12.83
C ALA A 52 -17.08 16.13 12.36
N SER A 53 -15.76 16.36 12.48
CA SER A 53 -15.04 17.48 11.90
C SER A 53 -14.79 17.33 10.39
N VAL A 54 -14.93 16.11 9.88
CA VAL A 54 -14.61 15.75 8.49
C VAL A 54 -13.17 16.15 8.13
N GLY A 55 -12.21 15.71 8.95
CA GLY A 55 -10.79 16.02 8.86
C GLY A 55 -10.44 17.40 9.38
N HIS A 56 -9.33 17.97 8.89
CA HIS A 56 -8.86 19.30 9.30
C HIS A 56 -9.86 20.40 9.01
N ILE A 57 -9.93 21.37 9.92
CA ILE A 57 -10.76 22.58 9.83
C ILE A 57 -9.94 23.85 9.72
N ARG A 58 -8.65 23.82 10.12
CA ARG A 58 -7.65 24.87 9.92
C ARG A 58 -6.45 24.31 9.16
N ASP A 59 -5.81 25.13 8.36
CA ASP A 59 -4.57 24.81 7.65
C ASP A 59 -3.85 26.10 7.25
N LEU A 60 -2.60 26.00 6.81
CA LEU A 60 -1.85 27.08 6.19
C LEU A 60 -2.54 27.53 4.89
N LYS A 61 -2.52 28.83 4.61
CA LYS A 61 -3.13 29.39 3.40
C LYS A 61 -2.49 28.78 2.14
N LYS A 62 -3.30 28.30 1.19
CA LYS A 62 -2.81 27.63 -0.03
C LYS A 62 -2.13 28.55 -1.04
N SER A 63 -2.35 29.86 -0.98
CA SER A 63 -1.83 30.84 -1.95
C SER A 63 -0.55 31.53 -1.51
N SER A 64 -0.03 31.26 -0.31
CA SER A 64 1.17 31.89 0.25
C SER A 64 1.99 30.91 1.08
N MET A 65 3.21 31.29 1.44
CA MET A 65 4.06 30.51 2.34
C MET A 65 3.38 30.31 3.69
N SER A 66 2.77 31.34 4.26
CA SER A 66 2.07 31.34 5.56
C SER A 66 2.93 30.85 6.74
N ILE A 67 4.21 31.17 6.70
CA ILE A 67 5.19 30.95 7.75
C ILE A 67 5.88 32.30 7.97
N ASP A 68 5.98 32.71 9.23
CA ASP A 68 6.67 33.92 9.64
C ASP A 68 8.13 33.57 10.02
N PHE A 69 9.04 33.83 9.10
CA PHE A 69 10.47 33.48 9.26
C PHE A 69 11.17 34.37 10.30
N ASP A 70 10.70 35.59 10.50
CA ASP A 70 11.28 36.54 11.44
C ASP A 70 10.78 36.31 12.88
N ASN A 71 9.67 35.55 13.02
CA ASN A 71 9.08 35.20 14.30
C ASN A 71 9.12 33.67 14.53
N ASN A 72 10.33 33.11 14.65
CA ASN A 72 10.58 31.71 14.97
C ASN A 72 9.78 30.70 14.13
N TYR A 73 9.61 30.96 12.83
CA TYR A 73 8.89 30.11 11.88
C TYR A 73 7.40 29.89 12.21
N GLU A 74 6.75 30.86 12.93
CA GLU A 74 5.36 30.74 13.37
C GLU A 74 4.41 30.49 12.21
N PRO A 75 3.63 29.40 12.23
CA PRO A 75 2.73 29.06 11.14
C PRO A 75 1.41 29.85 11.21
N GLN A 76 1.10 30.58 10.17
CA GLN A 76 -0.13 31.39 10.05
C GLN A 76 -1.32 30.52 9.59
N TYR A 77 -2.04 29.92 10.53
CA TYR A 77 -3.18 29.09 10.26
C TYR A 77 -4.46 29.91 9.97
N ILE A 78 -5.21 29.47 8.97
CA ILE A 78 -6.53 30.00 8.63
C ILE A 78 -7.59 28.91 8.63
N ASN A 79 -8.84 29.27 8.79
CA ASN A 79 -9.96 28.35 8.58
C ASN A 79 -10.00 27.88 7.11
N ILE A 80 -10.12 26.60 6.88
CA ILE A 80 -10.17 26.05 5.52
C ILE A 80 -11.39 26.59 4.78
N ARG A 81 -11.17 27.11 3.57
CA ARG A 81 -12.26 27.63 2.72
C ARG A 81 -13.30 26.53 2.46
N GLY A 82 -14.58 26.88 2.64
CA GLY A 82 -15.72 25.96 2.51
C GLY A 82 -16.11 25.23 3.81
N LYS A 83 -15.28 25.26 4.86
CA LYS A 83 -15.59 24.67 6.17
C LYS A 83 -16.40 25.59 7.11
N GLY A 84 -16.66 26.85 6.73
CA GLY A 84 -17.39 27.81 7.55
C GLY A 84 -18.73 27.30 8.12
N PRO A 85 -19.63 26.72 7.33
CA PRO A 85 -20.89 26.17 7.84
C PRO A 85 -20.68 25.07 8.90
N LEU A 86 -19.70 24.18 8.67
CA LEU A 86 -19.34 23.12 9.63
C LEU A 86 -18.80 23.72 10.93
N ILE A 87 -17.88 24.66 10.85
CA ILE A 87 -17.29 25.35 12.01
C ILE A 87 -18.40 26.05 12.84
N ASN A 88 -19.32 26.75 12.18
CA ASN A 88 -20.44 27.41 12.87
C ASN A 88 -21.35 26.38 13.55
N SER A 89 -21.60 25.23 12.91
CA SER A 89 -22.36 24.15 13.52
C SER A 89 -21.65 23.60 14.76
N LEU A 90 -20.34 23.32 14.66
CA LEU A 90 -19.54 22.81 15.78
C LEU A 90 -19.53 23.81 16.95
N LYS A 91 -19.35 25.09 16.70
CA LYS A 91 -19.42 26.17 17.72
C LYS A 91 -20.77 26.20 18.42
N LYS A 92 -21.87 26.07 17.67
CA LYS A 92 -23.24 26.02 18.24
C LYS A 92 -23.43 24.81 19.14
N GLU A 93 -23.00 23.64 18.70
CA GLU A 93 -23.08 22.41 19.47
C GLU A 93 -22.21 22.46 20.74
N ALA A 94 -20.99 22.96 20.64
CA ALA A 94 -20.07 23.11 21.77
C ALA A 94 -20.66 24.05 22.85
N LYS A 95 -21.23 25.20 22.47
CA LYS A 95 -21.89 26.11 23.41
C LYS A 95 -23.11 25.52 24.10
N ALA A 96 -23.81 24.59 23.45
CA ALA A 96 -24.98 23.91 23.99
C ALA A 96 -24.61 22.70 24.86
N ALA A 97 -23.39 22.20 24.78
CA ALA A 97 -22.91 21.00 25.44
C ALA A 97 -22.64 21.22 26.94
N LYS A 98 -22.69 20.12 27.73
CA LYS A 98 -22.24 20.10 29.13
C LYS A 98 -20.71 20.09 29.21
N LYS A 99 -20.05 19.25 28.42
CA LYS A 99 -18.60 19.12 28.24
C LYS A 99 -18.32 18.73 26.80
N VAL A 100 -17.19 19.19 26.26
CA VAL A 100 -16.73 18.82 24.92
C VAL A 100 -15.56 17.87 25.04
N TYR A 101 -15.58 16.78 24.27
CA TYR A 101 -14.50 15.81 24.15
C TYR A 101 -13.99 15.79 22.71
N LEU A 102 -12.68 15.71 22.55
CA LEU A 102 -11.98 15.65 21.28
C LEU A 102 -11.44 14.22 21.11
N ALA A 103 -12.04 13.45 20.19
CA ALA A 103 -11.79 12.02 20.03
C ALA A 103 -11.32 11.67 18.60
N SER A 104 -10.34 12.45 18.10
CA SER A 104 -9.63 12.15 16.85
C SER A 104 -8.67 10.97 17.01
N ASP A 105 -8.09 10.49 15.90
CA ASP A 105 -7.18 9.36 15.85
C ASP A 105 -5.99 9.49 16.82
N PRO A 106 -5.36 8.36 17.20
CA PRO A 106 -4.29 8.36 18.20
C PRO A 106 -2.92 8.78 17.65
N ASP A 107 -2.83 9.30 16.44
CA ASP A 107 -1.57 9.77 15.83
C ASP A 107 -1.40 11.31 15.95
N ARG A 108 -0.20 11.81 15.61
CA ARG A 108 0.11 13.25 15.61
C ARG A 108 -0.84 14.09 14.74
N GLU A 109 -1.38 13.52 13.67
CA GLU A 109 -2.37 14.19 12.81
C GLU A 109 -3.69 14.37 13.55
N GLY A 110 -4.17 13.36 14.27
CA GLY A 110 -5.35 13.46 15.12
C GLY A 110 -5.15 14.39 16.29
N GLU A 111 -3.96 14.46 16.88
CA GLU A 111 -3.64 15.41 17.94
C GLU A 111 -3.69 16.85 17.44
N ALA A 112 -3.11 17.14 16.27
CA ALA A 112 -3.18 18.45 15.63
C ALA A 112 -4.62 18.85 15.25
N ILE A 113 -5.46 17.89 14.81
CA ILE A 113 -6.89 18.15 14.56
C ILE A 113 -7.58 18.53 15.87
N SER A 114 -7.31 17.84 16.98
CA SER A 114 -7.86 18.18 18.29
C SER A 114 -7.42 19.57 18.77
N TRP A 115 -6.16 19.90 18.60
CA TRP A 115 -5.61 21.23 18.93
C TRP A 115 -6.25 22.34 18.06
N HIS A 116 -6.43 22.12 16.78
CA HIS A 116 -7.12 23.07 15.92
C HIS A 116 -8.61 23.23 16.29
N LEU A 117 -9.24 22.14 16.75
CA LEU A 117 -10.62 22.19 17.25
C LEU A 117 -10.70 22.99 18.56
N SER A 118 -9.79 22.75 19.52
CA SER A 118 -9.77 23.49 20.78
C SER A 118 -9.65 25.00 20.54
N HIS A 119 -8.74 25.41 19.68
CA HIS A 119 -8.58 26.83 19.29
C HIS A 119 -9.87 27.42 18.69
N ILE A 120 -10.53 26.73 17.74
CA ILE A 120 -11.75 27.24 17.11
C ILE A 120 -12.92 27.34 18.07
N LEU A 121 -13.00 26.37 19.00
CA LEU A 121 -14.10 26.27 19.96
C LEU A 121 -13.86 27.08 21.23
N GLY A 122 -12.66 27.65 21.42
CA GLY A 122 -12.27 28.39 22.61
C GLY A 122 -12.15 27.47 23.84
N LEU A 123 -11.64 26.25 23.65
CA LEU A 123 -11.35 25.30 24.72
C LEU A 123 -9.88 25.46 25.13
N ASP A 124 -9.57 25.28 26.40
CA ASP A 124 -8.20 25.23 26.89
C ASP A 124 -7.56 23.89 26.50
N PRO A 125 -6.38 23.88 25.81
CA PRO A 125 -5.64 22.64 25.52
C PRO A 125 -5.21 21.88 26.78
N GLN A 126 -5.09 22.54 27.91
CA GLN A 126 -4.73 21.94 29.21
C GLN A 126 -5.91 21.28 29.91
N ASP A 127 -7.14 21.46 29.41
CA ASP A 127 -8.29 20.74 29.93
C ASP A 127 -8.25 19.26 29.56
N ASN A 128 -8.66 18.39 30.49
CA ASN A 128 -8.83 16.96 30.24
C ASN A 128 -10.05 16.71 29.34
N ASN A 129 -9.89 16.97 28.05
CA ASN A 129 -10.94 16.83 27.05
C ASN A 129 -10.53 15.97 25.84
N ARG A 130 -9.28 15.54 25.76
CA ARG A 130 -8.75 14.64 24.74
C ARG A 130 -9.01 13.18 25.12
N VAL A 131 -9.63 12.42 24.23
CA VAL A 131 -9.91 10.99 24.37
C VAL A 131 -9.26 10.21 23.26
N VAL A 132 -8.49 9.18 23.61
CA VAL A 132 -7.70 8.37 22.67
C VAL A 132 -8.04 6.89 22.85
N PHE A 133 -8.19 6.17 21.74
CA PHE A 133 -8.39 4.72 21.71
C PHE A 133 -7.78 4.11 20.46
N ASN A 134 -7.12 2.96 20.61
CA ASN A 134 -6.44 2.26 19.52
C ASN A 134 -7.39 1.35 18.71
N GLU A 135 -8.60 1.08 19.21
CA GLU A 135 -9.63 0.29 18.54
C GLU A 135 -11.03 0.84 18.86
N ILE A 136 -11.95 0.70 17.91
CA ILE A 136 -13.32 1.21 18.07
C ILE A 136 -14.23 0.04 18.49
N THR A 137 -13.99 -0.48 19.68
CA THR A 137 -14.85 -1.44 20.37
C THR A 137 -15.62 -0.74 21.50
N LYS A 138 -16.70 -1.37 21.98
CA LYS A 138 -17.54 -0.78 23.04
C LYS A 138 -16.76 -0.56 24.33
N ASP A 139 -15.91 -1.53 24.69
CA ASP A 139 -15.18 -1.52 25.94
C ASP A 139 -13.98 -0.55 25.88
N ALA A 140 -13.20 -0.56 24.78
CA ALA A 140 -12.10 0.38 24.58
C ALA A 140 -12.60 1.84 24.57
N VAL A 141 -13.69 2.13 23.84
CA VAL A 141 -14.27 3.47 23.81
C VAL A 141 -14.76 3.88 25.20
N LYS A 142 -15.51 3.03 25.93
CA LYS A 142 -15.99 3.39 27.25
C LYS A 142 -14.86 3.63 28.25
N HIS A 143 -13.83 2.80 28.21
CA HIS A 143 -12.65 2.95 29.07
C HIS A 143 -11.94 4.27 28.81
N ALA A 144 -11.73 4.63 27.56
CA ALA A 144 -11.08 5.87 27.18
C ALA A 144 -11.81 7.15 27.65
N PHE A 145 -13.15 7.08 27.84
CA PHE A 145 -13.93 8.20 28.39
C PHE A 145 -13.90 8.29 29.91
N VAL A 146 -13.34 7.30 30.62
CA VAL A 146 -13.15 7.35 32.09
C VAL A 146 -11.95 8.24 32.42
N GLU A 147 -10.90 8.19 31.60
CA GLU A 147 -9.63 8.90 31.83
C GLU A 147 -9.24 9.77 30.61
N PRO A 148 -10.00 10.84 30.33
CA PRO A 148 -9.60 11.79 29.30
C PRO A 148 -8.37 12.57 29.75
N ARG A 149 -7.46 12.85 28.81
CA ARG A 149 -6.21 13.57 29.05
C ARG A 149 -6.21 15.00 28.45
N GLN A 150 -5.17 15.72 28.69
CA GLN A 150 -4.86 16.95 27.98
C GLN A 150 -4.44 16.67 26.54
N ILE A 151 -4.47 17.71 25.69
CA ILE A 151 -3.84 17.63 24.37
C ILE A 151 -2.32 17.54 24.57
N ASP A 152 -1.71 16.60 23.90
CA ASP A 152 -0.27 16.38 23.91
C ASP A 152 0.37 17.38 22.94
N MET A 153 1.06 18.39 23.51
CA MET A 153 1.64 19.46 22.71
C MET A 153 2.90 19.01 21.95
N ASP A 154 3.62 18.00 22.42
CA ASP A 154 4.79 17.46 21.72
C ASP A 154 4.36 16.76 20.42
N LEU A 155 3.26 16.02 20.46
CA LEU A 155 2.62 15.46 19.24
C LEU A 155 2.14 16.57 18.29
N VAL A 156 1.55 17.64 18.80
CA VAL A 156 1.13 18.80 18.01
C VAL A 156 2.34 19.46 17.35
N ASP A 157 3.41 19.67 18.10
CA ASP A 157 4.63 20.31 17.64
C ASP A 157 5.35 19.48 16.59
N SER A 158 5.38 18.16 16.74
CA SER A 158 5.90 17.24 15.72
C SER A 158 5.13 17.33 14.40
N GLN A 159 3.79 17.42 14.50
CA GLN A 159 2.95 17.61 13.31
C GLN A 159 3.17 19.00 12.68
N GLN A 160 3.25 20.06 13.49
CA GLN A 160 3.54 21.41 13.03
C GLN A 160 4.90 21.49 12.34
N ALA A 161 5.96 20.93 12.96
CA ALA A 161 7.28 20.87 12.36
C ALA A 161 7.26 20.23 10.97
N ARG A 162 6.64 19.04 10.86
CA ARG A 162 6.44 18.38 9.56
C ARG A 162 5.70 19.26 8.57
N ARG A 163 4.60 19.89 9.00
CA ARG A 163 3.78 20.73 8.15
C ARG A 163 4.53 21.95 7.65
N VAL A 164 5.35 22.57 8.51
CA VAL A 164 6.20 23.73 8.20
C VAL A 164 7.30 23.32 7.21
N LEU A 165 8.03 22.23 7.49
CA LEU A 165 9.08 21.69 6.60
C LEU A 165 8.53 21.38 5.18
N ASP A 166 7.42 20.66 5.11
CA ASP A 166 6.84 20.29 3.82
C ASP A 166 6.29 21.54 3.07
N ARG A 167 5.87 22.57 3.81
CA ARG A 167 5.49 23.86 3.26
C ARG A 167 6.70 24.59 2.69
N ILE A 168 7.79 24.73 3.45
CA ILE A 168 9.01 25.41 3.02
C ILE A 168 9.53 24.76 1.73
N VAL A 169 9.77 23.44 1.76
CA VAL A 169 10.30 22.73 0.59
C VAL A 169 9.36 22.83 -0.62
N GLY A 170 8.09 22.53 -0.41
CA GLY A 170 7.11 22.48 -1.50
C GLY A 170 6.84 23.84 -2.16
N TYR A 171 6.78 24.91 -1.37
CA TYR A 171 6.45 26.25 -1.85
C TYR A 171 7.68 27.03 -2.34
N SER A 172 8.87 26.63 -1.97
CA SER A 172 10.10 27.19 -2.51
C SER A 172 10.54 26.54 -3.81
N ILE A 173 10.60 25.21 -3.86
CA ILE A 173 11.10 24.49 -5.05
C ILE A 173 10.05 24.43 -6.17
N SER A 174 8.77 24.21 -5.85
CA SER A 174 7.74 24.04 -6.90
C SER A 174 7.62 25.23 -7.84
N PRO A 175 7.66 26.52 -7.40
CA PRO A 175 7.66 27.67 -8.30
C PRO A 175 8.85 27.71 -9.26
N ILE A 176 10.04 27.31 -8.79
CA ILE A 176 11.24 27.19 -9.64
C ILE A 176 10.97 26.17 -10.76
N LEU A 177 10.47 24.98 -10.40
CA LEU A 177 10.10 23.96 -11.38
C LEU A 177 9.04 24.47 -12.38
N TRP A 178 8.09 25.30 -11.93
CA TRP A 178 7.07 25.86 -12.82
C TRP A 178 7.64 26.88 -13.79
N LYS A 179 8.57 27.70 -13.34
CA LYS A 179 9.21 28.74 -14.14
C LYS A 179 10.21 28.13 -15.14
N LYS A 180 10.95 27.12 -14.69
CA LYS A 180 12.12 26.57 -15.43
C LYS A 180 11.78 25.32 -16.26
N VAL A 181 10.75 24.54 -15.88
CA VAL A 181 10.36 23.30 -16.58
C VAL A 181 8.90 23.40 -17.04
N LYS A 182 7.93 23.24 -16.11
CA LYS A 182 6.51 23.20 -16.44
C LYS A 182 5.60 23.47 -15.24
N LYS A 183 4.49 24.21 -15.47
CA LYS A 183 3.45 24.41 -14.44
C LYS A 183 2.85 23.11 -13.94
N GLY A 184 2.60 23.03 -12.63
CA GLY A 184 1.93 21.91 -11.99
C GLY A 184 2.86 20.81 -11.47
N LEU A 185 4.18 20.97 -11.59
CA LEU A 185 5.17 20.10 -10.94
C LEU A 185 5.23 20.40 -9.43
N SER A 186 5.76 19.48 -8.66
CA SER A 186 6.00 19.66 -7.23
C SER A 186 7.24 18.90 -6.77
N ALA A 187 7.93 19.47 -5.79
CA ALA A 187 8.95 18.78 -5.03
C ALA A 187 8.49 18.61 -3.58
N GLY A 188 9.10 17.66 -2.89
CA GLY A 188 8.86 17.39 -1.48
C GLY A 188 9.87 16.37 -0.99
N ARG A 189 10.29 16.40 0.26
CA ARG A 189 11.37 15.58 0.83
C ARG A 189 11.22 14.09 0.48
N VAL A 190 10.28 13.39 1.08
CA VAL A 190 10.04 11.96 0.85
C VAL A 190 9.69 11.65 -0.62
N GLN A 191 8.97 12.56 -1.31
CA GLN A 191 8.63 12.43 -2.72
C GLN A 191 9.88 12.40 -3.61
N SER A 192 10.83 13.29 -3.36
CA SER A 192 12.05 13.42 -4.17
C SER A 192 13.00 12.25 -3.94
N VAL A 193 13.15 11.79 -2.71
CA VAL A 193 13.90 10.57 -2.40
C VAL A 193 13.29 9.34 -3.08
N ALA A 194 11.97 9.18 -3.02
CA ALA A 194 11.29 8.05 -3.68
C ALA A 194 11.51 8.06 -5.20
N LEU A 195 11.47 9.25 -5.83
CA LEU A 195 11.75 9.41 -7.25
C LEU A 195 13.21 9.07 -7.58
N LYS A 196 14.16 9.57 -6.78
CA LYS A 196 15.59 9.29 -6.92
C LYS A 196 15.89 7.80 -6.86
N LEU A 197 15.35 7.09 -5.86
CA LEU A 197 15.53 5.63 -5.73
C LEU A 197 15.06 4.88 -6.98
N ILE A 198 13.94 5.28 -7.58
CA ILE A 198 13.44 4.65 -8.82
C ILE A 198 14.37 4.92 -9.99
N ILE A 199 14.89 6.15 -10.11
CA ILE A 199 15.80 6.53 -11.21
C ILE A 199 17.17 5.89 -11.04
N ASP A 200 17.72 5.84 -9.83
CA ASP A 200 18.97 5.17 -9.53
C ASP A 200 18.88 3.68 -9.90
N ARG A 201 17.75 3.01 -9.55
CA ARG A 201 17.49 1.64 -9.98
C ARG A 201 17.42 1.49 -11.50
N GLU A 202 16.83 2.42 -12.20
CA GLU A 202 16.79 2.39 -13.67
C GLU A 202 18.19 2.58 -14.28
N ASN A 203 19.04 3.42 -13.66
CA ASN A 203 20.44 3.60 -14.06
C ASN A 203 21.26 2.34 -13.80
N GLU A 204 21.07 1.67 -12.65
CA GLU A 204 21.66 0.36 -12.36
C GLU A 204 21.28 -0.68 -13.43
N ILE A 205 20.00 -0.72 -13.83
CA ILE A 205 19.52 -1.63 -14.87
C ILE A 205 20.15 -1.32 -16.23
N LYS A 206 20.25 -0.03 -16.60
CA LYS A 206 20.85 0.42 -17.87
C LYS A 206 22.35 0.14 -17.93
N ALA A 207 23.05 0.23 -16.80
CA ALA A 207 24.48 -0.01 -16.69
C ALA A 207 24.85 -1.49 -16.51
N PHE A 208 23.85 -2.34 -16.27
CA PHE A 208 24.09 -3.75 -15.95
C PHE A 208 24.60 -4.51 -17.17
N VAL A 209 25.70 -5.24 -16.98
CA VAL A 209 26.28 -6.15 -17.97
C VAL A 209 26.02 -7.58 -17.51
N PRO A 210 25.26 -8.38 -18.28
CA PRO A 210 25.03 -9.78 -17.94
C PRO A 210 26.35 -10.59 -17.96
N GLU A 211 26.61 -11.33 -16.88
CA GLU A 211 27.73 -12.27 -16.78
C GLU A 211 27.22 -13.69 -17.00
N GLU A 212 27.95 -14.46 -17.82
CA GLU A 212 27.67 -15.88 -18.05
C GLU A 212 28.06 -16.69 -16.81
N TYR A 213 27.24 -17.66 -16.48
CA TYR A 213 27.57 -18.73 -15.55
C TYR A 213 26.81 -20.02 -15.89
N TRP A 214 27.28 -21.14 -15.38
CA TRP A 214 26.70 -22.43 -15.66
C TRP A 214 26.30 -23.15 -14.39
N SER A 215 25.32 -24.02 -14.50
CA SER A 215 24.97 -25.03 -13.50
C SER A 215 24.96 -26.40 -14.14
N ILE A 216 25.21 -27.44 -13.35
CA ILE A 216 25.04 -28.83 -13.80
C ILE A 216 24.07 -29.49 -12.82
N ASP A 217 22.88 -29.81 -13.31
CA ASP A 217 21.90 -30.57 -12.57
C ASP A 217 22.04 -32.06 -12.88
N GLY A 218 22.05 -32.88 -11.85
CA GLY A 218 22.10 -34.33 -11.93
C GLY A 218 20.78 -34.94 -11.50
N LEU A 219 20.28 -35.91 -12.28
CA LEU A 219 19.21 -36.79 -11.89
C LEU A 219 19.82 -38.09 -11.40
N PHE A 220 19.51 -38.45 -10.17
CA PHE A 220 20.02 -39.65 -9.48
C PHE A 220 18.88 -40.59 -9.10
N LYS A 221 19.22 -41.87 -8.87
CA LYS A 221 18.26 -42.88 -8.50
C LYS A 221 18.81 -43.78 -7.37
N LYS A 222 18.02 -43.92 -6.30
CA LYS A 222 18.24 -44.94 -5.26
C LYS A 222 17.04 -45.91 -5.23
N GLY A 223 17.28 -47.16 -5.52
CA GLY A 223 16.19 -48.14 -5.74
C GLY A 223 15.27 -47.70 -6.87
N THR A 224 14.00 -47.52 -6.57
CA THR A 224 12.99 -47.00 -7.54
C THR A 224 12.81 -45.47 -7.54
N LYS A 225 13.31 -44.79 -6.51
CA LYS A 225 13.09 -43.34 -6.30
C LYS A 225 14.15 -42.52 -7.03
N LYS A 226 13.68 -41.56 -7.84
CA LYS A 226 14.53 -40.57 -8.51
C LYS A 226 14.54 -39.25 -7.72
N PHE A 227 15.67 -38.55 -7.70
CA PHE A 227 15.83 -37.24 -7.08
C PHE A 227 16.88 -36.42 -7.80
N GLN A 228 16.84 -35.08 -7.61
CA GLN A 228 17.77 -34.14 -8.22
C GLN A 228 18.84 -33.71 -7.21
N ALA A 229 20.06 -33.58 -7.70
CA ALA A 229 21.17 -32.91 -7.02
C ALA A 229 21.87 -31.95 -7.99
N THR A 230 22.42 -30.88 -7.48
CA THR A 230 23.11 -29.85 -8.27
C THR A 230 24.61 -29.90 -7.97
N PHE A 231 25.44 -29.67 -8.99
CA PHE A 231 26.88 -29.57 -8.84
C PHE A 231 27.24 -28.52 -7.79
N TYR A 232 28.14 -28.88 -6.90
CA TYR A 232 28.62 -28.01 -5.83
C TYR A 232 30.08 -27.59 -6.03
N GLY A 233 30.93 -28.54 -6.42
CA GLY A 233 32.35 -28.24 -6.59
C GLY A 233 33.20 -29.48 -6.71
N ILE A 234 34.53 -29.30 -6.57
CA ILE A 234 35.55 -30.33 -6.74
C ILE A 234 36.39 -30.42 -5.49
N ASN A 235 36.71 -31.65 -5.05
CA ASN A 235 37.56 -31.98 -3.90
C ASN A 235 37.17 -31.21 -2.62
N GLY A 236 35.86 -31.14 -2.33
CA GLY A 236 35.31 -30.48 -1.15
C GLY A 236 35.20 -28.96 -1.24
N LYS A 237 35.73 -28.32 -2.29
CA LYS A 237 35.71 -26.87 -2.47
C LYS A 237 34.58 -26.48 -3.42
N LYS A 238 33.81 -25.46 -3.03
CA LYS A 238 32.80 -24.91 -3.90
C LYS A 238 33.46 -24.29 -5.14
N THR A 239 33.04 -24.74 -6.33
CA THR A 239 33.61 -24.32 -7.60
C THR A 239 32.53 -23.65 -8.43
N LYS A 240 32.84 -22.46 -9.00
CA LYS A 240 31.98 -21.79 -9.98
C LYS A 240 32.28 -22.37 -11.37
N LEU A 241 31.28 -22.28 -12.22
CA LEU A 241 31.38 -22.61 -13.64
C LEU A 241 31.10 -21.34 -14.41
N ASP A 242 32.12 -20.66 -14.86
CA ASP A 242 32.01 -19.35 -15.50
C ASP A 242 31.84 -19.46 -17.02
N ASN A 243 32.14 -20.61 -17.61
CA ASN A 243 32.06 -20.87 -19.05
C ASN A 243 31.86 -22.34 -19.38
N ASN A 244 31.62 -22.64 -20.66
CA ASN A 244 31.41 -24.01 -21.16
C ASN A 244 32.64 -24.93 -21.04
N ASN A 245 33.86 -24.39 -20.99
CA ASN A 245 35.06 -25.22 -20.79
C ASN A 245 35.13 -25.76 -19.38
N ASP A 246 34.80 -24.97 -18.36
CA ASP A 246 34.70 -25.43 -16.96
C ASP A 246 33.70 -26.59 -16.84
N VAL A 247 32.55 -26.45 -17.54
CA VAL A 247 31.54 -27.53 -17.60
C VAL A 247 32.09 -28.79 -18.21
N LYS A 248 32.80 -28.71 -19.36
CA LYS A 248 33.41 -29.85 -20.03
C LYS A 248 34.45 -30.53 -19.15
N GLU A 249 35.26 -29.78 -18.42
CA GLU A 249 36.26 -30.34 -17.49
C GLU A 249 35.60 -31.12 -16.34
N VAL A 250 34.48 -30.61 -15.79
CA VAL A 250 33.72 -31.32 -14.77
C VAL A 250 33.09 -32.59 -15.34
N LEU A 251 32.43 -32.49 -16.51
CA LEU A 251 31.76 -33.61 -17.15
C LEU A 251 32.76 -34.71 -17.56
N ALA A 252 33.98 -34.34 -17.98
CA ALA A 252 35.03 -35.32 -18.33
C ALA A 252 35.52 -36.17 -17.15
N LYS A 253 35.34 -35.68 -15.92
CA LYS A 253 35.65 -36.45 -14.69
C LYS A 253 34.54 -37.43 -14.31
N LEU A 254 33.34 -37.31 -14.89
CA LEU A 254 32.20 -38.16 -14.59
C LEU A 254 32.23 -39.41 -15.46
N THR A 255 32.13 -40.57 -14.81
CA THR A 255 32.05 -41.89 -15.45
C THR A 255 30.62 -42.43 -15.41
N ASN A 256 30.44 -43.65 -15.94
CA ASN A 256 29.14 -44.35 -15.81
C ASN A 256 29.00 -45.14 -14.48
N GLU A 257 29.98 -45.01 -13.61
CA GLU A 257 29.94 -45.65 -12.28
C GLU A 257 28.98 -44.91 -11.34
N ASP A 258 28.60 -45.55 -10.26
CA ASP A 258 27.74 -45.00 -9.24
C ASP A 258 28.48 -43.92 -8.43
N PHE A 259 27.71 -43.00 -7.86
CA PHE A 259 28.21 -41.96 -6.96
C PHE A 259 28.20 -42.47 -5.52
N LEU A 260 29.26 -42.19 -4.80
CA LEU A 260 29.34 -42.45 -3.37
C LEU A 260 28.59 -41.37 -2.59
N VAL A 261 27.76 -41.73 -1.64
CA VAL A 261 27.24 -40.82 -0.62
C VAL A 261 28.37 -40.49 0.36
N SER A 262 29.07 -39.39 0.11
CA SER A 262 30.25 -39.01 0.88
C SER A 262 29.90 -38.29 2.20
N LYS A 263 28.69 -37.69 2.30
CA LYS A 263 28.23 -37.04 3.52
C LYS A 263 26.71 -36.92 3.58
N VAL A 264 26.15 -37.14 4.78
CA VAL A 264 24.72 -36.92 5.08
C VAL A 264 24.58 -36.04 6.32
N ASP A 265 24.10 -34.80 6.12
CA ASP A 265 23.85 -33.81 7.17
C ASP A 265 22.35 -33.76 7.46
N LYS A 266 21.90 -34.25 8.60
CA LYS A 266 20.49 -34.18 9.05
C LYS A 266 20.37 -33.14 10.14
N LYS A 267 19.45 -32.14 9.96
CA LYS A 267 19.24 -31.04 10.89
C LYS A 267 17.77 -30.72 11.06
N GLU A 268 17.38 -30.38 12.27
CA GLU A 268 16.09 -29.76 12.53
C GLU A 268 16.21 -28.24 12.27
N ARG A 269 15.36 -27.71 11.41
CA ARG A 269 15.26 -26.28 11.13
C ARG A 269 13.93 -25.74 11.64
N ARG A 270 13.98 -24.74 12.51
CA ARG A 270 12.81 -24.01 12.98
C ARG A 270 12.60 -22.76 12.13
N ARG A 271 11.36 -22.57 11.69
CA ARG A 271 10.91 -21.36 10.98
C ARG A 271 9.97 -20.61 11.88
N ASN A 272 10.41 -19.45 12.37
CA ASN A 272 9.62 -18.61 13.25
C ASN A 272 8.43 -17.96 12.51
N ALA A 273 7.34 -17.78 13.23
CA ALA A 273 6.20 -17.00 12.75
C ALA A 273 6.62 -15.55 12.43
N PRO A 274 6.07 -14.96 11.38
CA PRO A 274 6.30 -13.55 11.10
C PRO A 274 5.66 -12.66 12.16
N LEU A 275 6.24 -11.46 12.37
CA LEU A 275 5.71 -10.47 13.31
C LEU A 275 4.30 -9.99 12.89
N PRO A 276 3.50 -9.45 13.81
CA PRO A 276 2.25 -8.76 13.48
C PRO A 276 2.48 -7.62 12.49
N TYR A 277 1.43 -7.18 11.82
CA TYR A 277 1.56 -6.13 10.81
C TYR A 277 1.82 -4.75 11.39
N THR A 278 2.80 -4.06 10.81
CA THR A 278 2.89 -2.61 10.72
C THR A 278 2.16 -2.11 9.47
N THR A 279 2.00 -0.79 9.30
CA THR A 279 1.46 -0.20 8.07
C THR A 279 2.24 -0.65 6.83
N SER A 280 3.55 -0.61 6.90
CA SER A 280 4.44 -0.97 5.79
C SER A 280 4.31 -2.45 5.44
N SER A 281 4.43 -3.34 6.40
CA SER A 281 4.35 -4.79 6.16
C SER A 281 2.95 -5.23 5.69
N LEU A 282 1.88 -4.56 6.15
CA LEU A 282 0.53 -4.78 5.64
C LEU A 282 0.41 -4.36 4.17
N GLN A 283 0.95 -3.20 3.80
CA GLN A 283 0.92 -2.72 2.41
C GLN A 283 1.70 -3.65 1.48
N GLN A 284 2.87 -4.16 1.93
CA GLN A 284 3.69 -5.11 1.18
C GLN A 284 2.94 -6.43 0.93
N ASP A 285 2.40 -7.04 1.98
CA ASP A 285 1.70 -8.32 1.86
C ASP A 285 0.37 -8.18 1.12
N ALA A 286 -0.35 -7.08 1.29
CA ALA A 286 -1.57 -6.80 0.53
C ALA A 286 -1.29 -6.67 -0.97
N ALA A 287 -0.17 -6.03 -1.36
CA ALA A 287 0.24 -5.95 -2.75
C ALA A 287 0.63 -7.32 -3.33
N ASN A 288 1.38 -8.12 -2.56
CA ASN A 288 1.93 -9.40 -3.02
C ASN A 288 0.88 -10.52 -3.03
N LYS A 289 0.05 -10.64 -1.96
CA LYS A 289 -0.85 -11.79 -1.75
C LYS A 289 -2.26 -11.57 -2.30
N ILE A 290 -2.78 -10.34 -2.22
CA ILE A 290 -4.16 -10.04 -2.64
C ILE A 290 -4.27 -8.99 -3.75
N ASN A 291 -3.13 -8.56 -4.33
CA ASN A 291 -3.06 -7.57 -5.41
C ASN A 291 -3.73 -6.22 -5.09
N PHE A 292 -3.64 -5.79 -3.84
CA PHE A 292 -4.13 -4.46 -3.46
C PHE A 292 -3.00 -3.43 -3.62
N ARG A 293 -3.31 -2.33 -4.27
CA ARG A 293 -2.41 -1.19 -4.29
C ARG A 293 -2.42 -0.50 -2.92
N THR A 294 -1.32 0.15 -2.58
CA THR A 294 -1.11 0.81 -1.29
C THR A 294 -2.28 1.69 -0.86
N ARG A 295 -2.76 2.57 -1.74
CA ARG A 295 -3.94 3.42 -1.48
C ARG A 295 -5.20 2.61 -1.18
N LYS A 296 -5.44 1.54 -1.94
CA LYS A 296 -6.61 0.67 -1.72
C LYS A 296 -6.52 -0.04 -0.38
N THR A 297 -5.34 -0.53 -0.02
CA THR A 297 -5.08 -1.17 1.27
C THR A 297 -5.45 -0.24 2.42
N MET A 298 -4.94 1.01 2.41
CA MET A 298 -5.24 1.97 3.47
C MET A 298 -6.72 2.38 3.51
N MET A 299 -7.35 2.55 2.36
CA MET A 299 -8.79 2.87 2.30
C MET A 299 -9.65 1.75 2.90
N VAL A 300 -9.34 0.49 2.61
CA VAL A 300 -10.09 -0.65 3.15
C VAL A 300 -9.77 -0.85 4.64
N ALA A 301 -8.51 -0.68 5.06
CA ALA A 301 -8.12 -0.73 6.46
C ALA A 301 -8.86 0.34 7.29
N GLN A 302 -8.98 1.57 6.77
CA GLN A 302 -9.76 2.63 7.41
C GLN A 302 -11.22 2.23 7.61
N GLN A 303 -11.85 1.60 6.62
CA GLN A 303 -13.24 1.11 6.76
C GLN A 303 -13.37 0.03 7.84
N LEU A 304 -12.41 -0.91 7.90
CA LEU A 304 -12.40 -1.95 8.93
C LEU A 304 -12.18 -1.39 10.33
N TYR A 305 -11.37 -0.34 10.47
CA TYR A 305 -11.14 0.35 11.74
C TYR A 305 -12.35 1.16 12.19
N GLU A 306 -12.95 1.99 11.32
CA GLU A 306 -14.03 2.92 11.66
C GLU A 306 -15.35 2.22 12.04
N GLY A 307 -15.55 1.00 11.56
CA GLY A 307 -16.66 0.15 11.98
C GLY A 307 -17.46 -0.46 10.82
N ILE A 308 -17.75 -1.72 11.01
CA ILE A 308 -18.58 -2.56 10.13
C ILE A 308 -19.83 -2.99 10.91
N HIS A 309 -20.97 -2.99 10.24
CA HIS A 309 -22.22 -3.46 10.83
C HIS A 309 -22.30 -4.98 10.80
N LEU A 310 -22.30 -5.62 11.99
CA LEU A 310 -22.31 -7.06 12.18
C LEU A 310 -23.71 -7.59 12.61
N GLY A 311 -24.77 -7.10 11.98
CA GLY A 311 -26.15 -7.52 12.30
C GLY A 311 -26.52 -7.18 13.75
N GLU A 312 -26.97 -8.17 14.53
CA GLU A 312 -27.40 -8.00 15.92
C GLU A 312 -26.29 -7.48 16.84
N ASN A 313 -25.03 -7.80 16.54
CA ASN A 313 -23.86 -7.30 17.29
C ASN A 313 -23.59 -5.79 17.06
N GLY A 314 -24.38 -5.14 16.18
CA GLY A 314 -24.27 -3.72 15.91
C GLY A 314 -23.06 -3.38 15.02
N THR A 315 -22.62 -2.12 15.08
CA THR A 315 -21.48 -1.64 14.30
C THR A 315 -20.27 -1.55 15.21
N GLN A 316 -19.13 -2.13 14.81
CA GLN A 316 -17.87 -2.08 15.56
C GLN A 316 -16.66 -2.07 14.65
N GLY A 317 -15.54 -1.51 15.14
CA GLY A 317 -14.24 -1.61 14.48
C GLY A 317 -13.72 -3.05 14.53
N LEU A 318 -13.21 -3.53 13.40
CA LEU A 318 -12.76 -4.91 13.29
C LEU A 318 -11.24 -5.05 13.42
N ILE A 319 -10.50 -3.94 13.32
CA ILE A 319 -9.05 -3.92 13.47
C ILE A 319 -8.62 -2.77 14.39
N THR A 320 -7.41 -2.85 14.92
CA THR A 320 -6.72 -1.74 15.60
C THR A 320 -6.34 -0.65 14.60
N TYR A 321 -5.91 0.50 15.10
CA TYR A 321 -5.50 1.63 14.29
C TYR A 321 -4.40 1.23 13.28
N MET A 322 -4.62 1.55 12.01
CA MET A 322 -3.82 1.01 10.90
C MET A 322 -2.59 1.84 10.53
N ARG A 323 -2.39 3.03 11.10
CA ARG A 323 -1.17 3.82 10.89
C ARG A 323 -0.24 3.61 12.07
N THR A 324 0.58 2.59 12.02
CA THR A 324 1.50 2.21 13.09
C THR A 324 2.76 1.57 12.50
N ASP A 325 3.88 1.81 13.12
CA ASP A 325 5.14 1.10 12.91
C ASP A 325 5.46 0.13 14.05
N SER A 326 4.59 0.07 15.06
CA SER A 326 4.71 -0.83 16.20
C SER A 326 4.28 -2.26 15.84
N THR A 327 5.01 -3.24 16.37
CA THR A 327 4.65 -4.66 16.38
C THR A 327 4.16 -5.14 17.75
N ARG A 328 3.97 -4.24 18.69
CA ARG A 328 3.49 -4.51 20.05
C ARG A 328 2.03 -5.02 20.03
N ILE A 329 1.73 -5.93 20.91
CA ILE A 329 0.37 -6.46 21.11
C ILE A 329 0.02 -6.28 22.62
N SER A 330 -1.16 -5.81 22.91
CA SER A 330 -1.62 -5.68 24.29
C SER A 330 -1.68 -7.03 25.00
N PRO A 331 -1.44 -7.10 26.33
CA PRO A 331 -1.52 -8.34 27.09
C PRO A 331 -2.90 -9.03 26.98
N VAL A 332 -3.97 -8.25 26.92
CA VAL A 332 -5.34 -8.77 26.75
C VAL A 332 -5.46 -9.52 25.42
N ALA A 333 -5.05 -8.89 24.31
CA ALA A 333 -5.12 -9.51 22.99
C ALA A 333 -4.19 -10.73 22.85
N GLN A 334 -3.03 -10.73 23.52
CA GLN A 334 -2.15 -11.90 23.59
C GLN A 334 -2.82 -13.08 24.30
N ASN A 335 -3.46 -12.83 25.45
CA ASN A 335 -4.17 -13.85 26.23
C ASN A 335 -5.35 -14.42 25.45
N ASP A 336 -6.17 -13.57 24.83
CA ASP A 336 -7.30 -13.98 24.00
C ASP A 336 -6.83 -14.85 22.81
N ALA A 337 -5.75 -14.45 22.14
CA ALA A 337 -5.17 -15.21 21.06
C ALA A 337 -4.63 -16.58 21.56
N ALA A 338 -3.96 -16.62 22.71
CA ALA A 338 -3.45 -17.85 23.28
C ALA A 338 -4.59 -18.84 23.58
N GLN A 339 -5.67 -18.38 24.22
CA GLN A 339 -6.84 -19.21 24.47
C GLN A 339 -7.49 -19.71 23.17
N PHE A 340 -7.66 -18.84 22.19
CA PHE A 340 -8.20 -19.21 20.90
C PHE A 340 -7.35 -20.29 20.21
N ILE A 341 -6.01 -20.12 20.22
CA ILE A 341 -5.07 -21.06 19.58
C ILE A 341 -5.14 -22.41 20.30
N ILE A 342 -5.09 -22.44 21.63
CA ILE A 342 -5.18 -23.66 22.43
C ILE A 342 -6.48 -24.42 22.14
N ASN A 343 -7.61 -23.72 22.12
CA ASN A 343 -8.92 -24.34 21.91
C ASN A 343 -9.09 -24.87 20.48
N ARG A 344 -8.48 -24.23 19.48
CA ARG A 344 -8.70 -24.60 18.07
C ARG A 344 -7.64 -25.53 17.50
N PHE A 345 -6.38 -25.41 17.94
CA PHE A 345 -5.22 -26.12 17.36
C PHE A 345 -4.52 -27.01 18.38
N GLY A 346 -4.68 -26.75 19.67
CA GLY A 346 -4.03 -27.45 20.76
C GLY A 346 -2.89 -26.63 21.42
N ALA A 347 -2.50 -27.06 22.63
CA ALA A 347 -1.52 -26.33 23.44
C ALA A 347 -0.13 -26.19 22.77
N ASN A 348 0.28 -27.17 21.97
CA ASN A 348 1.59 -27.16 21.27
C ASN A 348 1.72 -26.01 20.24
N TYR A 349 0.60 -25.46 19.78
CA TYR A 349 0.57 -24.36 18.82
C TYR A 349 0.67 -22.99 19.45
N SER A 350 0.44 -22.84 20.76
CA SER A 350 0.46 -21.55 21.42
C SER A 350 1.85 -21.21 21.96
N LYS A 351 2.33 -20.01 21.61
CA LYS A 351 3.50 -19.44 22.24
C LYS A 351 3.08 -18.75 23.54
N HIS A 352 3.22 -19.39 24.68
CA HIS A 352 3.12 -18.67 25.92
C HIS A 352 4.21 -17.60 26.04
N GLY A 353 3.83 -16.32 25.97
CA GLY A 353 4.67 -15.20 26.37
C GLY A 353 5.77 -14.78 25.42
N ASN A 354 5.59 -14.84 24.10
CA ASN A 354 6.50 -14.17 23.19
C ASN A 354 6.40 -12.66 23.36
N ARG A 355 7.21 -12.13 24.24
CA ARG A 355 7.49 -10.69 24.29
C ARG A 355 8.27 -10.34 23.04
N VAL A 356 7.63 -9.68 22.09
CA VAL A 356 8.34 -9.01 20.99
C VAL A 356 9.15 -7.89 21.61
N LYS A 357 10.48 -7.92 21.47
CA LYS A 357 11.31 -6.77 21.83
C LYS A 357 10.95 -5.64 20.87
N ASN A 358 10.46 -4.53 21.39
CA ASN A 358 10.28 -3.32 20.59
C ASN A 358 11.63 -2.88 20.05
N THR A 359 11.71 -2.55 18.78
CA THR A 359 12.84 -1.81 18.23
C THR A 359 12.80 -0.40 18.84
N SER A 360 13.92 0.06 19.35
CA SER A 360 14.08 1.44 19.84
C SER A 360 13.63 2.42 18.73
N GLY A 361 12.68 3.30 19.05
CA GLY A 361 12.15 4.29 18.12
C GLY A 361 10.70 4.04 17.64
N ALA A 362 10.08 2.91 17.98
CA ALA A 362 8.65 2.73 17.75
C ALA A 362 7.85 3.60 18.73
N GLN A 363 6.81 4.29 18.25
CA GLN A 363 5.86 4.99 19.10
C GLN A 363 5.23 4.01 20.09
N ASP A 364 5.66 4.03 21.33
CA ASP A 364 5.23 3.08 22.38
C ASP A 364 3.72 3.09 22.67
N ALA A 365 3.02 4.15 22.24
CA ALA A 365 1.58 4.31 22.42
C ALA A 365 0.73 3.44 21.48
N HIS A 366 1.27 3.00 20.34
CA HIS A 366 0.53 2.25 19.33
C HIS A 366 0.70 0.73 19.47
N GLU A 367 -0.34 0.01 19.06
CA GLU A 367 -0.29 -1.43 18.85
C GLU A 367 -0.08 -1.77 17.36
N ALA A 368 0.34 -3.01 17.09
CA ALA A 368 0.33 -3.60 15.76
C ALA A 368 -1.08 -3.65 15.17
N ILE A 369 -1.18 -3.75 13.85
CA ILE A 369 -2.45 -3.95 13.15
C ILE A 369 -2.90 -5.39 13.39
N ARG A 370 -3.98 -5.55 14.16
CA ARG A 370 -4.58 -6.84 14.51
C ARG A 370 -6.11 -6.78 14.48
N PRO A 371 -6.82 -7.92 14.48
CA PRO A 371 -8.26 -7.92 14.70
C PRO A 371 -8.56 -7.39 16.12
N SER A 372 -9.65 -6.66 16.27
CA SER A 372 -10.13 -6.18 17.58
C SER A 372 -10.58 -7.36 18.47
N SER A 373 -11.02 -8.46 17.87
CA SER A 373 -11.30 -9.73 18.54
C SER A 373 -10.87 -10.90 17.67
N VAL A 374 -10.07 -11.80 18.23
CA VAL A 374 -9.64 -13.04 17.55
C VAL A 374 -10.82 -13.96 17.24
N ASN A 375 -11.92 -13.87 18.02
CA ASN A 375 -13.12 -14.69 17.85
C ASN A 375 -13.96 -14.27 16.63
N HIS A 376 -13.74 -13.09 16.06
CA HIS A 376 -14.29 -12.70 14.77
C HIS A 376 -13.46 -13.36 13.67
N THR A 377 -13.58 -14.68 13.50
CA THR A 377 -12.88 -15.39 12.43
C THR A 377 -13.39 -14.90 11.07
N PRO A 378 -12.54 -14.89 10.01
CA PRO A 378 -12.95 -14.45 8.67
C PRO A 378 -14.25 -15.10 8.19
N ASP A 379 -14.42 -16.40 8.45
CA ASP A 379 -15.62 -17.15 8.04
C ASP A 379 -16.87 -16.70 8.81
N SER A 380 -16.75 -16.42 10.12
CA SER A 380 -17.88 -16.03 10.97
C SER A 380 -18.48 -14.68 10.58
N ILE A 381 -17.66 -13.77 10.04
CA ILE A 381 -18.10 -12.41 9.69
C ILE A 381 -18.17 -12.17 8.17
N ALA A 382 -17.87 -13.19 7.34
CA ALA A 382 -17.83 -13.07 5.87
C ALA A 382 -19.08 -12.44 5.27
N LYS A 383 -20.27 -12.78 5.79
CA LYS A 383 -21.56 -12.28 5.32
C LYS A 383 -21.79 -10.78 5.50
N TYR A 384 -21.00 -10.15 6.38
CA TYR A 384 -21.09 -8.71 6.69
C TYR A 384 -20.06 -7.88 5.93
N LEU A 385 -19.08 -8.52 5.29
CA LEU A 385 -17.96 -7.89 4.60
C LEU A 385 -18.13 -7.94 3.08
N ASN A 386 -17.77 -6.87 2.40
CA ASN A 386 -17.58 -6.96 0.95
C ASN A 386 -16.29 -7.75 0.62
N LYS A 387 -16.12 -8.13 -0.65
CA LYS A 387 -15.00 -8.96 -1.12
C LYS A 387 -13.62 -8.38 -0.77
N ASP A 388 -13.47 -7.06 -0.84
CA ASP A 388 -12.20 -6.38 -0.56
C ASP A 388 -11.93 -6.31 0.94
N GLN A 389 -12.95 -6.00 1.74
CA GLN A 389 -12.88 -6.01 3.20
C GLN A 389 -12.55 -7.40 3.73
N LEU A 390 -13.22 -8.44 3.22
CA LEU A 390 -12.95 -9.82 3.64
C LEU A 390 -11.52 -10.24 3.33
N LYS A 391 -11.00 -9.95 2.12
CA LYS A 391 -9.62 -10.29 1.76
C LYS A 391 -8.59 -9.64 2.68
N LEU A 392 -8.74 -8.33 2.95
CA LEU A 392 -7.80 -7.61 3.80
C LEU A 392 -7.92 -8.05 5.26
N TYR A 393 -9.14 -8.23 5.75
CA TYR A 393 -9.38 -8.72 7.11
C TYR A 393 -8.79 -10.12 7.32
N THR A 394 -9.02 -11.05 6.38
CA THR A 394 -8.43 -12.39 6.42
C THR A 394 -6.90 -12.34 6.48
N LEU A 395 -6.29 -11.45 5.69
CA LEU A 395 -4.83 -11.27 5.70
C LEU A 395 -4.34 -10.81 7.09
N ILE A 396 -5.01 -9.81 7.70
CA ILE A 396 -4.69 -9.27 9.02
C ILE A 396 -4.91 -10.33 10.11
N TRP A 397 -6.05 -11.00 10.08
CA TRP A 397 -6.40 -12.01 11.07
C TRP A 397 -5.42 -13.20 11.06
N ASN A 398 -5.14 -13.75 9.87
CA ASN A 398 -4.22 -14.87 9.73
C ASN A 398 -2.81 -14.50 10.22
N ARG A 399 -2.33 -13.29 9.89
CA ARG A 399 -1.01 -12.82 10.31
C ARG A 399 -0.93 -12.66 11.83
N PHE A 400 -1.95 -12.08 12.43
CA PHE A 400 -2.04 -11.90 13.87
C PHE A 400 -2.02 -13.24 14.61
N VAL A 401 -2.91 -14.17 14.25
CA VAL A 401 -2.97 -15.50 14.87
C VAL A 401 -1.65 -16.22 14.69
N ALA A 402 -1.10 -16.25 13.48
CA ALA A 402 0.19 -16.87 13.18
C ALA A 402 1.32 -16.29 14.04
N SER A 403 1.34 -14.97 14.26
CA SER A 403 2.36 -14.31 15.09
C SER A 403 2.36 -14.77 16.54
N GLN A 404 1.24 -15.29 17.03
CA GLN A 404 1.05 -15.82 18.40
C GLN A 404 1.24 -17.34 18.46
N MET A 405 1.53 -18.02 17.34
CA MET A 405 1.73 -19.46 17.26
C MET A 405 3.21 -19.84 17.31
N THR A 406 3.47 -21.08 17.67
CA THR A 406 4.82 -21.67 17.71
C THR A 406 5.43 -21.80 16.31
N ALA A 407 6.76 -21.89 16.24
CA ALA A 407 7.50 -22.07 15.01
C ALA A 407 7.10 -23.37 14.30
N ALA A 408 7.11 -23.34 12.97
CA ALA A 408 7.10 -24.55 12.17
C ALA A 408 8.46 -25.24 12.24
N VAL A 409 8.45 -26.58 12.27
CA VAL A 409 9.65 -27.41 12.40
C VAL A 409 9.80 -28.28 11.17
N PHE A 410 10.98 -28.27 10.58
CA PHE A 410 11.34 -29.04 9.41
C PHE A 410 12.54 -29.93 9.69
N ASP A 411 12.45 -31.20 9.34
CA ASP A 411 13.61 -32.02 9.20
C ASP A 411 14.24 -31.78 7.83
N THR A 412 15.50 -31.34 7.82
CA THR A 412 16.25 -31.02 6.60
C THR A 412 17.39 -32.04 6.45
N VAL A 413 17.59 -32.52 5.23
CA VAL A 413 18.68 -33.44 4.89
C VAL A 413 19.48 -32.87 3.73
N LYS A 414 20.79 -32.75 3.92
CA LYS A 414 21.73 -32.38 2.86
C LYS A 414 22.62 -33.58 2.59
N VAL A 415 22.65 -34.07 1.36
CA VAL A 415 23.42 -35.21 0.93
C VAL A 415 24.47 -34.79 -0.09
N ASN A 416 25.73 -35.14 0.14
CA ASN A 416 26.79 -34.98 -0.83
C ASN A 416 27.01 -36.31 -1.57
N LEU A 417 26.93 -36.23 -2.89
CA LEU A 417 27.20 -37.34 -3.81
C LEU A 417 28.53 -37.08 -4.52
N GLU A 418 29.48 -37.99 -4.43
CA GLU A 418 30.83 -37.78 -4.90
C GLU A 418 31.27 -38.86 -5.89
N GLN A 419 31.91 -38.42 -6.97
CA GLN A 419 32.58 -39.29 -7.94
C GLN A 419 33.80 -38.59 -8.50
N ASN A 420 34.98 -39.19 -8.42
CA ASN A 420 36.25 -38.64 -8.92
C ASN A 420 36.52 -37.22 -8.44
N GLY A 421 36.20 -36.92 -7.17
CA GLY A 421 36.33 -35.59 -6.57
C GLY A 421 35.22 -34.60 -6.95
N VAL A 422 34.34 -34.92 -7.90
CA VAL A 422 33.19 -34.08 -8.26
C VAL A 422 32.05 -34.31 -7.29
N ILE A 423 31.53 -33.22 -6.70
CA ILE A 423 30.49 -33.30 -5.67
C ILE A 423 29.18 -32.65 -6.19
N PHE A 424 28.10 -33.42 -6.08
CA PHE A 424 26.74 -32.97 -6.23
C PHE A 424 26.04 -32.91 -4.88
N VAL A 425 25.19 -31.89 -4.67
CA VAL A 425 24.44 -31.72 -3.43
C VAL A 425 22.95 -31.88 -3.67
N ALA A 426 22.33 -32.78 -2.96
CA ALA A 426 20.89 -32.93 -2.87
C ALA A 426 20.39 -32.34 -1.54
N ASN A 427 19.33 -31.54 -1.59
CA ASN A 427 18.69 -30.98 -0.41
C ASN A 427 17.26 -31.50 -0.31
N GLY A 428 16.92 -32.08 0.85
CA GLY A 428 15.57 -32.50 1.21
C GLY A 428 15.03 -31.68 2.38
N SER A 429 13.71 -31.55 2.43
CA SER A 429 13.02 -30.90 3.55
C SER A 429 11.66 -31.56 3.72
N GLN A 430 11.35 -31.98 4.94
CA GLN A 430 10.07 -32.54 5.34
C GLN A 430 9.53 -31.74 6.54
N MET A 431 8.28 -31.28 6.45
CA MET A 431 7.62 -30.64 7.57
C MET A 431 7.32 -31.69 8.64
N LYS A 432 7.87 -31.50 9.85
CA LYS A 432 7.63 -32.31 11.03
C LYS A 432 6.49 -31.78 11.89
N PHE A 433 6.41 -30.45 11.97
CA PHE A 433 5.36 -29.75 12.68
C PHE A 433 5.06 -28.43 11.97
N ASP A 434 3.80 -28.18 11.66
CA ASP A 434 3.39 -27.02 10.86
C ASP A 434 3.32 -25.71 11.66
N GLY A 435 3.12 -25.77 12.98
CA GLY A 435 3.11 -24.58 13.84
C GLY A 435 2.20 -23.47 13.28
N TYR A 436 2.75 -22.26 13.14
CA TYR A 436 2.01 -21.10 12.59
C TYR A 436 1.53 -21.30 11.14
N MET A 437 2.14 -22.24 10.39
CA MET A 437 1.78 -22.50 9.00
C MET A 437 0.40 -23.16 8.85
N ALA A 438 -0.17 -23.68 9.94
CA ALA A 438 -1.56 -24.14 9.99
C ALA A 438 -2.57 -23.02 9.63
N VAL A 439 -2.22 -21.77 9.90
CA VAL A 439 -3.07 -20.58 9.63
C VAL A 439 -2.49 -19.71 8.52
N TYR A 440 -1.17 -19.54 8.48
CA TYR A 440 -0.48 -18.65 7.55
C TYR A 440 0.43 -19.46 6.64
N ASN A 441 -0.18 -19.98 5.56
CA ASN A 441 0.49 -20.90 4.65
C ASN A 441 1.46 -20.14 3.73
N ASP A 442 2.76 -20.37 3.92
CA ASP A 442 3.79 -20.05 2.96
C ASP A 442 4.11 -21.34 2.18
N SER A 443 4.11 -21.29 0.88
CA SER A 443 4.15 -22.43 -0.06
C SER A 443 5.47 -23.21 -0.07
N ASP A 444 5.99 -23.60 1.08
CA ASP A 444 7.11 -24.56 1.15
C ASP A 444 6.61 -25.97 0.83
N LYS A 445 6.92 -26.43 -0.36
CA LYS A 445 6.64 -27.80 -0.77
C LYS A 445 7.63 -28.73 -0.10
N ASN A 446 7.13 -29.81 0.53
CA ASN A 446 7.98 -30.91 0.97
C ASN A 446 8.80 -31.44 -0.23
N LYS A 447 10.12 -31.45 -0.10
CA LYS A 447 11.05 -32.06 -1.05
C LYS A 447 11.68 -33.26 -0.37
N MET A 448 11.04 -34.41 -0.50
CA MET A 448 11.56 -35.65 0.12
C MET A 448 12.70 -36.23 -0.71
N LEU A 449 13.79 -36.56 -0.05
CA LEU A 449 14.85 -37.44 -0.59
C LEU A 449 14.60 -38.88 -0.16
N PRO A 450 15.07 -39.89 -0.93
CA PRO A 450 15.15 -41.22 -0.44
C PRO A 450 16.10 -41.30 0.78
N GLU A 451 15.86 -42.22 1.67
CA GLU A 451 16.77 -42.47 2.79
C GLU A 451 18.14 -42.90 2.28
N MET A 452 19.19 -42.26 2.77
CA MET A 452 20.59 -42.49 2.36
C MET A 452 21.50 -42.42 3.57
N GLU A 453 22.52 -43.27 3.56
CA GLU A 453 23.60 -43.35 4.57
C GLU A 453 24.95 -43.07 3.90
N GLU A 454 25.92 -42.59 4.67
CA GLU A 454 27.28 -42.37 4.20
C GLU A 454 27.89 -43.74 3.83
N GLY A 455 28.64 -43.79 2.74
CA GLY A 455 29.23 -45.01 2.19
C GLY A 455 28.35 -45.77 1.19
N GLU A 456 27.08 -45.42 1.03
CA GLU A 456 26.22 -46.05 0.02
C GLU A 456 26.48 -45.53 -1.40
N ASN A 457 26.13 -46.33 -2.39
CA ASN A 457 26.22 -45.98 -3.80
C ASN A 457 24.84 -45.56 -4.37
N VAL A 458 24.86 -44.52 -5.20
CA VAL A 458 23.68 -43.96 -5.85
C VAL A 458 23.91 -43.87 -7.35
N LYS A 459 22.98 -44.37 -8.12
CA LYS A 459 23.10 -44.42 -9.58
C LYS A 459 22.80 -43.06 -10.22
N LYS A 460 23.75 -42.57 -11.04
CA LYS A 460 23.53 -41.43 -11.94
C LYS A 460 22.59 -41.86 -13.08
N VAL A 461 21.52 -41.11 -13.32
CA VAL A 461 20.60 -41.29 -14.46
C VAL A 461 21.00 -40.38 -15.61
N SER A 462 21.17 -39.09 -15.32
CA SER A 462 21.60 -38.12 -16.32
C SER A 462 22.20 -36.88 -15.63
N THR A 463 22.99 -36.15 -16.37
CA THR A 463 23.47 -34.82 -16.03
C THR A 463 23.03 -33.82 -17.12
N SER A 464 22.54 -32.64 -16.73
CA SER A 464 22.11 -31.58 -17.61
C SER A 464 22.88 -30.31 -17.29
N PRO A 465 23.84 -29.88 -18.12
CA PRO A 465 24.43 -28.56 -17.98
C PRO A 465 23.46 -27.50 -18.52
N GLU A 466 23.33 -26.38 -17.81
CA GLU A 466 22.49 -25.26 -18.19
C GLU A 466 23.28 -23.97 -18.13
N GLN A 467 23.22 -23.21 -19.24
CA GLN A 467 23.79 -21.87 -19.35
C GLN A 467 22.85 -20.83 -18.75
N HIS A 468 23.38 -19.94 -17.96
CA HIS A 468 22.65 -18.85 -17.33
C HIS A 468 23.39 -17.54 -17.55
N PHE A 469 22.66 -16.44 -17.46
CA PHE A 469 23.21 -15.09 -17.39
C PHE A 469 22.66 -14.40 -16.16
N THR A 470 23.50 -13.66 -15.45
CA THR A 470 23.05 -12.81 -14.36
C THR A 470 21.99 -11.83 -14.87
N GLN A 471 21.02 -11.52 -14.01
CA GLN A 471 19.92 -10.63 -14.35
C GLN A 471 20.08 -9.28 -13.65
N PRO A 472 19.70 -8.17 -14.29
CA PRO A 472 19.72 -6.86 -13.62
C PRO A 472 18.81 -6.85 -12.41
N PRO A 473 19.06 -5.93 -11.45
CA PRO A 473 18.16 -5.77 -10.31
C PRO A 473 16.74 -5.44 -10.78
N ALA A 474 15.74 -6.01 -10.14
CA ALA A 474 14.36 -5.77 -10.53
C ALA A 474 13.94 -4.33 -10.23
N ARG A 475 13.17 -3.71 -11.13
CA ARG A 475 12.51 -2.43 -10.87
C ARG A 475 11.64 -2.51 -9.62
N TYR A 476 11.51 -1.41 -8.90
CA TYR A 476 10.65 -1.34 -7.72
C TYR A 476 9.17 -1.58 -8.05
N SER A 477 8.50 -2.39 -7.24
CA SER A 477 7.05 -2.40 -7.11
C SER A 477 6.62 -1.42 -5.99
N GLU A 478 5.31 -1.19 -5.82
CA GLU A 478 4.82 -0.43 -4.65
C GLU A 478 5.33 -1.07 -3.33
N ALA A 479 5.27 -2.40 -3.22
CA ALA A 479 5.72 -3.13 -2.03
C ALA A 479 7.22 -2.98 -1.76
N THR A 480 8.06 -3.20 -2.78
CA THR A 480 9.52 -3.14 -2.60
C THR A 480 10.02 -1.72 -2.39
N LEU A 481 9.37 -0.70 -3.00
CA LEU A 481 9.72 0.70 -2.73
C LEU A 481 9.38 1.11 -1.30
N ILE A 482 8.20 0.73 -0.79
CA ILE A 482 7.84 0.99 0.61
C ILE A 482 8.82 0.32 1.56
N LYS A 483 9.18 -0.94 1.29
CA LYS A 483 10.17 -1.67 2.08
C LYS A 483 11.52 -0.93 2.11
N THR A 484 12.00 -0.49 0.96
CA THR A 484 13.27 0.25 0.86
C THR A 484 13.19 1.60 1.58
N LEU A 485 12.08 2.33 1.48
CA LEU A 485 11.87 3.58 2.22
C LEU A 485 11.90 3.34 3.73
N GLU A 486 11.19 2.31 4.22
CA GLU A 486 11.16 1.93 5.64
C GLU A 486 12.55 1.52 6.15
N GLU A 487 13.25 0.64 5.42
CA GLU A 487 14.59 0.16 5.79
C GLU A 487 15.63 1.29 5.87
N ASN A 488 15.43 2.35 5.11
CA ASN A 488 16.27 3.56 5.13
C ASN A 488 15.74 4.65 6.07
N GLY A 489 14.69 4.41 6.84
CA GLY A 489 14.12 5.40 7.76
C GLY A 489 13.38 6.57 7.10
N VAL A 490 13.13 6.49 5.80
CA VAL A 490 12.51 7.56 4.99
C VAL A 490 11.00 7.40 4.94
N GLY A 491 10.28 8.43 5.38
CA GLY A 491 8.81 8.40 5.48
C GLY A 491 8.32 7.72 6.76
N ARG A 492 7.00 7.74 6.93
CA ARG A 492 6.29 7.17 8.10
C ARG A 492 4.96 6.56 7.62
N PRO A 493 4.23 5.82 8.48
CA PRO A 493 2.95 5.20 8.13
C PRO A 493 1.95 6.11 7.40
N SER A 494 1.94 7.39 7.74
CA SER A 494 1.05 8.39 7.11
C SER A 494 1.51 8.84 5.73
N THR A 495 2.78 8.69 5.35
CA THR A 495 3.38 9.29 4.14
C THR A 495 3.61 8.31 2.99
N TYR A 496 3.74 6.99 3.23
CA TYR A 496 4.04 6.03 2.17
C TYR A 496 3.02 6.05 1.02
N ALA A 497 1.75 5.88 1.32
CA ALA A 497 0.71 5.85 0.29
C ALA A 497 0.55 7.19 -0.45
N PRO A 498 0.52 8.36 0.22
CA PRO A 498 0.49 9.66 -0.45
C PRO A 498 1.70 9.91 -1.35
N THR A 499 2.90 9.51 -0.94
CA THR A 499 4.13 9.69 -1.73
C THR A 499 4.04 8.93 -3.05
N LEU A 500 3.70 7.63 -3.00
CA LEU A 500 3.56 6.80 -4.20
C LEU A 500 2.45 7.32 -5.13
N GLU A 501 1.38 7.88 -4.57
CA GLU A 501 0.32 8.49 -5.35
C GLU A 501 0.79 9.79 -6.02
N VAL A 502 1.54 10.63 -5.32
CA VAL A 502 1.99 11.93 -5.83
C VAL A 502 2.95 11.76 -7.00
N ILE A 503 3.97 10.92 -6.89
CA ILE A 503 4.94 10.69 -7.99
C ILE A 503 4.27 10.14 -9.26
N GLN A 504 3.24 9.30 -9.12
CA GLN A 504 2.45 8.83 -10.25
C GLN A 504 1.52 9.93 -10.81
N ARG A 505 0.83 10.67 -9.95
CA ARG A 505 -0.10 11.75 -10.34
C ARG A 505 0.62 12.91 -11.03
N ARG A 506 1.87 13.17 -10.65
CA ARG A 506 2.75 14.16 -11.29
C ARG A 506 3.37 13.64 -12.58
N TYR A 507 3.13 12.37 -12.91
CA TYR A 507 3.71 11.73 -14.08
C TYR A 507 5.24 11.69 -14.05
N TYR A 508 5.84 11.62 -12.88
CA TYR A 508 7.29 11.41 -12.72
C TYR A 508 7.66 9.96 -12.96
N VAL A 509 6.75 9.07 -12.61
CA VAL A 509 6.85 7.64 -12.85
C VAL A 509 5.55 7.10 -13.44
N LYS A 510 5.64 6.04 -14.22
CA LYS A 510 4.51 5.22 -14.66
C LYS A 510 4.62 3.83 -14.05
N LEU A 511 3.50 3.16 -13.90
CA LEU A 511 3.45 1.78 -13.43
C LEU A 511 3.20 0.85 -14.63
N SER A 512 4.20 0.04 -14.98
CA SER A 512 4.17 -0.95 -16.07
C SER A 512 4.37 -2.34 -15.45
N ALA A 513 3.51 -3.30 -15.76
CA ALA A 513 3.54 -4.64 -15.16
C ALA A 513 3.76 -4.66 -13.63
N LYS A 514 3.10 -3.74 -12.90
CA LYS A 514 3.21 -3.53 -11.44
C LYS A 514 4.60 -3.04 -10.97
N ARG A 515 5.45 -2.55 -11.88
CA ARG A 515 6.78 -2.00 -11.59
C ARG A 515 6.83 -0.53 -11.98
N PHE A 516 7.55 0.26 -11.19
CA PHE A 516 7.78 1.67 -11.50
C PHE A 516 8.84 1.81 -12.57
N GLU A 517 8.52 2.63 -13.56
CA GLU A 517 9.46 3.11 -14.58
C GLU A 517 9.48 4.63 -14.52
N PRO A 518 10.66 5.28 -14.51
CA PRO A 518 10.72 6.73 -14.61
C PRO A 518 10.20 7.20 -15.96
N THR A 519 9.71 8.44 -15.99
CA THR A 519 9.41 9.13 -17.24
C THR A 519 10.50 10.16 -17.52
N GLU A 520 10.60 10.62 -18.74
CA GLU A 520 11.51 11.72 -19.11
C GLU A 520 11.32 12.95 -18.21
N LEU A 521 10.06 13.30 -17.88
CA LEU A 521 9.76 14.38 -16.97
C LEU A 521 10.30 14.10 -15.55
N GLY A 522 10.17 12.85 -15.08
CA GLY A 522 10.73 12.44 -13.80
C GLY A 522 12.26 12.53 -13.77
N GLU A 523 12.93 12.09 -14.84
CA GLU A 523 14.39 12.18 -14.98
C GLU A 523 14.87 13.66 -14.98
N ILE A 524 14.18 14.55 -15.71
CA ILE A 524 14.49 15.99 -15.74
C ILE A 524 14.33 16.61 -14.34
N VAL A 525 13.19 16.36 -13.67
CA VAL A 525 12.93 16.91 -12.33
C VAL A 525 13.94 16.38 -11.32
N ASN A 526 14.23 15.07 -11.35
CA ASN A 526 15.22 14.47 -10.47
C ASN A 526 16.62 15.06 -10.68
N LYS A 527 17.04 15.21 -11.95
CA LYS A 527 18.35 15.81 -12.26
C LYS A 527 18.49 17.19 -11.65
N LEU A 528 17.48 18.05 -11.82
CA LEU A 528 17.48 19.41 -11.24
C LEU A 528 17.54 19.38 -9.72
N ILE A 529 16.78 18.48 -9.08
CA ILE A 529 16.75 18.43 -7.62
C ILE A 529 18.06 17.87 -7.07
N VAL A 530 18.65 16.85 -7.71
CA VAL A 530 19.95 16.30 -7.33
C VAL A 530 21.07 17.33 -7.46
N GLU A 531 21.04 18.16 -8.51
CA GLU A 531 22.09 19.14 -8.79
C GLU A 531 22.01 20.37 -7.88
N PHE A 532 20.80 20.87 -7.58
CA PHE A 532 20.64 22.14 -6.87
C PHE A 532 20.16 21.98 -5.41
N PHE A 533 19.61 20.83 -5.03
CA PHE A 533 19.08 20.53 -3.71
C PHE A 533 19.49 19.12 -3.26
N PRO A 534 20.81 18.85 -3.18
CA PRO A 534 21.31 17.50 -2.89
C PRO A 534 20.80 16.94 -1.57
N ASP A 535 20.67 17.76 -0.52
CA ASP A 535 20.19 17.35 0.79
C ASP A 535 18.72 16.85 0.74
N ILE A 536 17.88 17.47 -0.13
CA ILE A 536 16.46 17.08 -0.26
C ILE A 536 16.29 15.67 -0.83
N VAL A 537 17.24 15.19 -1.60
CA VAL A 537 17.22 13.85 -2.20
C VAL A 537 18.17 12.88 -1.52
N ASP A 538 18.94 13.34 -0.55
CA ASP A 538 19.80 12.47 0.23
C ASP A 538 18.96 11.62 1.19
N VAL A 539 19.22 10.31 1.15
CA VAL A 539 18.47 9.31 1.93
C VAL A 539 18.81 9.46 3.42
N ALA A 540 20.09 9.63 3.76
CA ALA A 540 20.53 9.72 5.13
C ALA A 540 20.06 11.01 5.78
N PHE A 541 20.17 12.14 5.08
CA PHE A 541 19.66 13.43 5.54
C PHE A 541 18.15 13.42 5.78
N THR A 542 17.39 12.81 4.84
CA THR A 542 15.93 12.72 5.01
C THR A 542 15.56 11.81 6.18
N ALA A 543 16.28 10.71 6.38
CA ALA A 543 16.07 9.80 7.52
C ALA A 543 16.42 10.49 8.86
N GLU A 544 17.53 11.25 8.93
CA GLU A 544 17.89 12.04 10.09
C GLU A 544 16.80 13.06 10.43
N MET A 545 16.29 13.76 9.44
CA MET A 545 15.21 14.73 9.62
C MET A 545 13.92 14.07 10.13
N GLU A 546 13.56 12.88 9.62
CA GLU A 546 12.43 12.12 10.16
C GLU A 546 12.69 11.71 11.63
N GLY A 547 13.93 11.34 11.98
CA GLY A 547 14.34 11.06 13.35
C GLY A 547 14.22 12.27 14.27
N LYS A 548 14.65 13.46 13.82
CA LYS A 548 14.48 14.71 14.60
C LYS A 548 13.00 15.03 14.84
N LEU A 549 12.13 14.80 13.85
CA LEU A 549 10.68 14.97 14.04
C LEU A 549 10.10 13.96 15.05
N ASP A 550 10.66 12.76 15.15
CA ASP A 550 10.26 11.81 16.18
C ASP A 550 10.81 12.21 17.58
N GLN A 551 11.99 12.86 17.66
CA GLN A 551 12.49 13.44 18.91
C GLN A 551 11.62 14.61 19.40
N VAL A 552 11.09 15.44 18.49
CA VAL A 552 10.08 16.46 18.86
C VAL A 552 8.81 15.79 19.40
N GLU A 553 8.40 14.65 18.86
CA GLU A 553 7.20 13.94 19.27
C GLU A 553 7.27 13.41 20.72
N ILE A 554 8.47 13.16 21.23
CA ILE A 554 8.70 12.69 22.61
C ILE A 554 9.25 13.81 23.53
N GLY A 555 9.25 15.07 23.05
CA GLY A 555 9.66 16.25 23.82
C GLY A 555 11.18 16.39 24.04
N GLU A 556 12.02 15.64 23.31
CA GLU A 556 13.50 15.71 23.42
C GLU A 556 14.11 16.82 22.55
N GLU A 557 13.37 17.37 21.57
CA GLU A 557 13.86 18.41 20.68
C GLU A 557 12.78 19.48 20.45
N GLN A 558 13.20 20.74 20.24
CA GLN A 558 12.29 21.85 19.92
C GLN A 558 12.07 21.94 18.41
N TRP A 559 10.82 22.00 17.98
CA TRP A 559 10.48 21.97 16.56
C TRP A 559 11.04 23.18 15.77
N GLN A 560 11.13 24.36 16.40
CA GLN A 560 11.73 25.57 15.78
C GLN A 560 13.21 25.36 15.47
N HIS A 561 13.94 24.72 16.38
CA HIS A 561 15.36 24.41 16.20
C HIS A 561 15.58 23.44 15.02
N VAL A 562 14.72 22.40 14.91
CA VAL A 562 14.74 21.50 13.76
C VAL A 562 14.50 22.24 12.44
N ILE A 563 13.55 23.17 12.42
CA ILE A 563 13.28 24.00 11.25
C ILE A 563 14.45 24.90 10.89
N ASP A 564 15.06 25.56 11.88
CA ASP A 564 16.17 26.48 11.66
C ASP A 564 17.39 25.76 11.08
N GLN A 565 17.77 24.62 11.67
CA GLN A 565 18.88 23.78 11.18
C GLN A 565 18.69 23.37 9.71
N PHE A 566 17.44 23.10 9.31
CA PHE A 566 17.11 22.81 7.92
C PHE A 566 17.12 24.04 7.03
N TYR A 567 16.53 25.15 7.48
CA TYR A 567 16.24 26.32 6.65
C TYR A 567 17.50 27.10 6.25
N GLN A 568 18.46 27.22 7.14
CA GLN A 568 19.68 28.01 6.91
C GLN A 568 20.55 27.52 5.72
N PRO A 569 20.87 26.22 5.58
CA PRO A 569 21.53 25.71 4.40
C PRO A 569 20.60 25.73 3.16
N PHE A 570 19.33 25.40 3.31
CA PHE A 570 18.36 25.32 2.23
C PHE A 570 18.17 26.65 1.48
N VAL A 571 18.16 27.79 2.19
CA VAL A 571 18.05 29.12 1.56
C VAL A 571 19.21 29.40 0.62
N LYS A 572 20.43 28.97 0.95
CA LYS A 572 21.60 29.14 0.09
C LYS A 572 21.45 28.34 -1.20
N GLU A 573 21.00 27.09 -1.08
CA GLU A 573 20.69 26.23 -2.25
C GLU A 573 19.57 26.84 -3.11
N LEU A 574 18.54 27.39 -2.47
CA LEU A 574 17.40 28.01 -3.17
C LEU A 574 17.85 29.23 -4.00
N ASN A 575 18.63 30.11 -3.43
CA ASN A 575 19.15 31.31 -4.11
C ASN A 575 20.04 30.92 -5.30
N LYS A 576 20.88 29.91 -5.13
CA LYS A 576 21.71 29.35 -6.21
C LYS A 576 20.82 28.77 -7.33
N ALA A 577 19.82 27.99 -6.99
CA ALA A 577 18.91 27.37 -7.94
C ALA A 577 18.09 28.39 -8.74
N GLU A 578 17.62 29.48 -8.11
CA GLU A 578 16.87 30.52 -8.80
C GLU A 578 17.73 31.25 -9.85
N SER A 579 19.01 31.50 -9.56
CA SER A 579 19.93 32.20 -10.45
C SER A 579 20.51 31.31 -11.55
N GLU A 580 20.88 30.06 -11.25
CA GLU A 580 21.67 29.21 -12.14
C GLU A 580 20.83 28.28 -13.03
N ILE A 581 19.61 27.86 -12.58
CA ILE A 581 18.79 26.96 -13.41
C ILE A 581 18.36 27.68 -14.68
N GLU A 582 18.77 27.19 -15.82
CA GLU A 582 18.25 27.62 -17.12
C GLU A 582 16.87 27.06 -17.42
N LYS A 583 16.13 27.74 -18.31
CA LYS A 583 14.81 27.27 -18.73
C LYS A 583 14.93 26.05 -19.61
N ILE A 584 14.45 24.91 -19.13
CA ILE A 584 14.46 23.64 -19.88
C ILE A 584 13.25 23.64 -20.82
N GLN A 585 13.54 23.59 -22.12
CA GLN A 585 12.49 23.35 -23.12
C GLN A 585 12.36 21.85 -23.33
N ILE A 586 11.23 21.26 -22.90
CA ILE A 586 10.89 19.90 -23.29
C ILE A 586 10.58 19.94 -24.78
N LYS A 587 11.45 19.34 -25.61
CA LYS A 587 11.22 19.31 -27.06
C LYS A 587 9.96 18.51 -27.36
N ASP A 588 9.07 19.11 -28.12
CA ASP A 588 7.89 18.41 -28.62
C ASP A 588 8.36 17.35 -29.64
N GLU A 589 8.00 16.09 -29.46
CA GLU A 589 8.31 15.01 -30.42
C GLU A 589 7.37 15.14 -31.63
N PRO A 590 7.85 15.08 -32.88
CA PRO A 590 6.97 15.03 -34.05
C PRO A 590 6.02 13.85 -33.99
N ALA A 591 4.75 14.06 -34.26
CA ALA A 591 3.75 13.00 -34.25
C ALA A 591 3.74 12.17 -35.56
N GLY A 592 4.41 12.66 -36.64
CA GLY A 592 4.49 12.00 -37.94
C GLY A 592 3.26 12.21 -38.83
N PHE A 593 2.33 13.09 -38.45
CA PHE A 593 1.15 13.45 -39.26
C PHE A 593 0.75 14.89 -39.04
N ASP A 594 -0.04 15.44 -39.93
CA ASP A 594 -0.47 16.83 -39.89
C ASP A 594 -1.83 17.02 -39.23
N CYS A 595 -2.11 18.23 -38.75
CA CYS A 595 -3.35 18.62 -38.13
C CYS A 595 -4.47 18.66 -39.17
N ASP A 596 -5.55 17.93 -38.91
CA ASP A 596 -6.75 17.86 -39.76
C ASP A 596 -7.57 19.18 -39.77
N VAL A 597 -7.27 20.11 -38.86
CA VAL A 597 -7.96 21.42 -38.81
C VAL A 597 -7.21 22.51 -39.57
N CYS A 598 -5.90 22.57 -39.48
CA CYS A 598 -5.10 23.68 -40.03
C CYS A 598 -3.88 23.24 -40.86
N GLY A 599 -3.64 21.97 -41.07
CA GLY A 599 -2.56 21.44 -41.90
C GLY A 599 -1.13 21.56 -41.33
N HIS A 600 -0.96 22.16 -40.11
CA HIS A 600 0.36 22.22 -39.50
C HIS A 600 0.73 20.87 -38.87
N PRO A 601 2.02 20.54 -38.72
CA PRO A 601 2.46 19.29 -38.11
C PRO A 601 1.88 19.08 -36.71
N MET A 602 1.44 17.87 -36.41
CA MET A 602 1.09 17.49 -35.05
C MET A 602 2.36 17.10 -34.28
N VAL A 603 2.36 17.43 -32.99
CA VAL A 603 3.43 17.12 -32.05
C VAL A 603 2.91 16.40 -30.83
N ILE A 604 3.75 15.57 -30.23
CA ILE A 604 3.42 14.87 -28.99
C ILE A 604 3.78 15.79 -27.83
N LYS A 605 2.75 16.26 -27.10
CA LYS A 605 2.93 17.05 -25.88
C LYS A 605 2.60 16.25 -24.63
N LEU A 606 3.31 16.56 -23.55
CA LEU A 606 3.03 15.98 -22.24
C LEU A 606 1.96 16.81 -21.52
N GLY A 607 0.75 16.24 -21.35
CA GLY A 607 -0.35 16.84 -20.61
C GLY A 607 -0.40 16.41 -19.15
N ARG A 608 -1.44 16.86 -18.44
CA ARG A 608 -1.69 16.45 -17.05
C ARG A 608 -1.99 14.96 -16.89
N PHE A 609 -2.50 14.33 -17.96
CA PHE A 609 -2.92 12.93 -17.95
C PHE A 609 -2.04 12.03 -18.80
N GLY A 610 -0.88 12.51 -19.24
CA GLY A 610 0.06 11.79 -20.09
C GLY A 610 0.31 12.49 -21.44
N LYS A 611 1.00 11.80 -22.34
CA LYS A 611 1.28 12.29 -23.70
C LYS A 611 -0.03 12.35 -24.50
N PHE A 612 -0.14 13.39 -25.37
CA PHE A 612 -1.25 13.58 -26.30
C PHE A 612 -0.74 14.30 -27.57
N TYR A 613 -1.43 14.14 -28.67
CA TYR A 613 -1.14 14.88 -29.87
C TYR A 613 -1.71 16.29 -29.79
N ALA A 614 -0.92 17.29 -30.14
CA ALA A 614 -1.33 18.69 -30.20
C ALA A 614 -0.85 19.31 -31.52
N CYS A 615 -1.60 20.26 -32.04
CA CYS A 615 -1.15 21.04 -33.19
C CYS A 615 0.04 21.93 -32.81
N SER A 616 1.08 21.96 -33.66
CA SER A 616 2.25 22.82 -33.45
C SER A 616 1.92 24.31 -33.57
N ASN A 617 0.84 24.66 -34.25
CA ASN A 617 0.35 26.04 -34.44
C ASN A 617 -0.49 26.56 -33.22
N PHE A 618 -0.25 26.05 -32.03
CA PHE A 618 -0.85 26.63 -30.81
C PHE A 618 -0.18 27.98 -30.49
N PRO A 619 -0.94 29.03 -30.13
CA PRO A 619 -2.35 29.07 -29.69
C PRO A 619 -3.41 29.27 -30.79
N GLU A 620 -3.02 29.52 -32.05
CA GLU A 620 -3.94 29.79 -33.17
C GLU A 620 -4.81 28.56 -33.48
N CYS A 621 -4.22 27.39 -33.48
CA CYS A 621 -4.94 26.13 -33.57
C CYS A 621 -4.83 25.34 -32.25
N ARG A 622 -5.97 25.03 -31.66
CA ARG A 622 -6.06 24.32 -30.38
C ARG A 622 -6.43 22.85 -30.53
N ASN A 623 -6.27 22.30 -31.74
CA ASN A 623 -6.59 20.90 -32.00
C ASN A 623 -5.70 19.98 -31.21
N THR A 624 -6.33 19.02 -30.50
CA THR A 624 -5.64 17.99 -29.72
C THR A 624 -6.29 16.65 -29.89
N LYS A 625 -5.49 15.57 -29.99
CA LYS A 625 -5.97 14.19 -30.08
C LYS A 625 -5.33 13.34 -28.99
N ALA A 626 -6.11 12.43 -28.42
CA ALA A 626 -5.55 11.44 -27.50
C ALA A 626 -4.65 10.47 -28.28
N ILE A 627 -3.52 10.06 -27.68
CA ILE A 627 -2.72 8.95 -28.22
C ILE A 627 -3.50 7.67 -27.91
N THR A 628 -4.10 7.10 -28.97
CA THR A 628 -4.87 5.85 -28.90
C THR A 628 -4.00 4.69 -29.34
N LYS A 629 -4.17 3.56 -28.69
CA LYS A 629 -3.50 2.32 -29.11
C LYS A 629 -4.46 1.55 -30.00
N GLU A 630 -4.18 1.54 -31.30
CA GLU A 630 -4.87 0.66 -32.25
C GLU A 630 -4.52 -0.79 -31.94
N ILE A 631 -5.51 -1.66 -32.05
CA ILE A 631 -5.34 -3.10 -31.81
C ILE A 631 -5.26 -3.88 -33.12
N GLY A 632 -5.27 -3.20 -34.28
CA GLY A 632 -5.18 -3.79 -35.61
C GLY A 632 -6.45 -4.55 -36.02
N VAL A 633 -7.60 -4.20 -35.46
CA VAL A 633 -8.89 -4.83 -35.75
C VAL A 633 -9.85 -3.79 -36.30
N THR A 634 -10.38 -4.03 -37.49
CA THR A 634 -11.46 -3.21 -38.05
C THR A 634 -12.73 -3.35 -37.21
N CYS A 635 -13.43 -2.24 -37.00
CA CYS A 635 -14.64 -2.24 -36.17
C CYS A 635 -15.69 -3.23 -36.71
N PRO A 636 -16.17 -4.18 -35.91
CA PRO A 636 -17.12 -5.21 -36.35
C PRO A 636 -18.53 -4.68 -36.59
N VAL A 637 -18.80 -3.41 -36.23
CA VAL A 637 -20.12 -2.79 -36.38
C VAL A 637 -20.15 -1.86 -37.60
N CYS A 638 -19.25 -0.91 -37.72
CA CYS A 638 -19.29 0.02 -38.86
C CYS A 638 -18.39 -0.40 -40.03
N HIS A 639 -17.52 -1.36 -39.88
CA HIS A 639 -16.56 -1.87 -40.86
C HIS A 639 -15.68 -0.80 -41.56
N LYS A 640 -15.68 0.44 -41.03
CA LYS A 640 -14.91 1.58 -41.55
C LYS A 640 -13.81 2.03 -40.60
N GLY A 641 -14.11 2.09 -39.30
CA GLY A 641 -13.18 2.52 -38.28
C GLY A 641 -12.32 1.38 -37.73
N GLN A 642 -11.27 1.75 -36.99
CA GLN A 642 -10.42 0.80 -36.27
C GLN A 642 -10.85 0.69 -34.81
N VAL A 643 -10.68 -0.48 -34.25
CA VAL A 643 -10.89 -0.66 -32.81
C VAL A 643 -9.66 -0.19 -32.04
N ILE A 644 -9.87 0.71 -31.09
CA ILE A 644 -8.83 1.32 -30.26
C ILE A 644 -9.02 1.02 -28.79
N GLU A 645 -7.91 0.87 -28.06
CA GLU A 645 -7.92 0.74 -26.61
C GLU A 645 -8.24 2.11 -25.98
N ARG A 646 -9.25 2.18 -25.15
CA ARG A 646 -9.68 3.36 -24.38
C ARG A 646 -9.68 3.05 -22.89
N LYS A 647 -9.69 4.11 -22.07
CA LYS A 647 -9.81 4.00 -20.61
C LYS A 647 -10.97 4.82 -20.08
N THR A 648 -11.74 4.22 -19.19
CA THR A 648 -12.79 4.93 -18.46
C THR A 648 -12.20 5.94 -17.47
N LYS A 649 -13.03 6.84 -16.93
CA LYS A 649 -12.64 7.76 -15.84
C LYS A 649 -12.09 7.03 -14.60
N LYS A 650 -12.43 5.75 -14.42
CA LYS A 650 -11.93 4.87 -13.36
C LYS A 650 -10.71 4.03 -13.79
N ASN A 651 -10.08 4.39 -14.93
CA ASN A 651 -8.87 3.75 -15.47
C ASN A 651 -9.05 2.27 -15.89
N ARG A 652 -10.31 1.83 -16.13
CA ARG A 652 -10.59 0.49 -16.67
C ARG A 652 -10.48 0.54 -18.20
N ILE A 653 -9.74 -0.41 -18.78
CA ILE A 653 -9.58 -0.57 -20.22
C ILE A 653 -10.90 -1.08 -20.82
N PHE A 654 -11.26 -0.54 -21.96
CA PHE A 654 -12.29 -1.02 -22.87
C PHE A 654 -11.85 -0.73 -24.30
N TYR A 655 -12.50 -1.39 -25.24
CA TYR A 655 -12.21 -1.25 -26.67
C TYR A 655 -13.40 -0.56 -27.34
N GLY A 656 -13.15 0.40 -28.20
CA GLY A 656 -14.19 1.15 -28.88
C GLY A 656 -13.76 1.54 -30.29
N CYS A 657 -14.72 1.89 -31.14
CA CYS A 657 -14.43 2.40 -32.47
C CYS A 657 -13.80 3.80 -32.41
N ASP A 658 -12.84 4.07 -33.30
CA ASP A 658 -12.24 5.39 -33.47
C ASP A 658 -13.20 6.41 -34.10
N GLN A 659 -14.24 5.94 -34.82
CA GLN A 659 -15.28 6.77 -35.42
C GLN A 659 -16.39 7.21 -34.44
N TYR A 660 -16.14 7.11 -33.11
CA TYR A 660 -17.09 7.68 -32.15
C TYR A 660 -17.15 9.21 -32.29
N PRO A 661 -18.34 9.86 -32.30
CA PRO A 661 -19.66 9.33 -31.93
C PRO A 661 -20.45 8.65 -33.07
N ASP A 662 -19.98 8.66 -34.31
CA ASP A 662 -20.73 8.11 -35.45
C ASP A 662 -20.88 6.56 -35.36
N CYS A 663 -19.97 5.92 -34.64
CA CYS A 663 -20.06 4.51 -34.30
C CYS A 663 -19.89 4.28 -32.79
N GLU A 664 -20.90 3.76 -32.14
CA GLU A 664 -20.93 3.54 -30.68
C GLU A 664 -20.40 2.16 -30.26
N PHE A 665 -19.64 1.47 -31.11
CA PHE A 665 -19.10 0.16 -30.76
C PHE A 665 -18.24 0.20 -29.49
N ILE A 666 -18.57 -0.67 -28.52
CA ILE A 666 -17.83 -0.84 -27.26
C ILE A 666 -17.70 -2.33 -26.93
N SER A 667 -16.51 -2.78 -26.54
CA SER A 667 -16.24 -4.10 -25.97
C SER A 667 -15.41 -4.00 -24.70
N TRP A 668 -15.76 -4.77 -23.68
CA TRP A 668 -14.98 -4.86 -22.43
C TRP A 668 -13.87 -5.89 -22.46
N ASP A 669 -13.95 -6.82 -23.41
CA ASP A 669 -12.91 -7.82 -23.67
C ASP A 669 -12.28 -7.54 -25.05
N LEU A 670 -11.07 -8.02 -25.31
CA LEU A 670 -10.27 -7.69 -26.48
C LEU A 670 -10.89 -8.32 -27.75
N PRO A 671 -11.43 -7.54 -28.73
CA PRO A 671 -11.83 -8.08 -30.02
C PRO A 671 -10.64 -8.56 -30.82
N ILE A 672 -10.73 -9.70 -31.48
CA ILE A 672 -9.60 -10.32 -32.22
C ILE A 672 -9.74 -10.31 -33.74
N GLY A 673 -10.71 -9.58 -34.28
CA GLY A 673 -10.87 -9.37 -35.73
C GLY A 673 -11.36 -10.60 -36.51
N ARG A 674 -11.91 -11.63 -35.83
CA ARG A 674 -12.49 -12.82 -36.44
C ARG A 674 -13.96 -12.93 -36.12
N ALA A 675 -14.77 -13.41 -37.09
CA ALA A 675 -16.17 -13.72 -36.87
C ALA A 675 -16.32 -15.10 -36.21
N CYS A 676 -17.37 -15.23 -35.39
CA CYS A 676 -17.74 -16.50 -34.79
C CYS A 676 -18.30 -17.46 -35.85
N PRO A 677 -17.80 -18.69 -35.98
CA PRO A 677 -18.25 -19.63 -36.98
C PRO A 677 -19.68 -20.15 -36.70
N LYS A 678 -20.20 -19.95 -35.48
CA LYS A 678 -21.58 -20.38 -35.12
C LYS A 678 -22.61 -19.27 -35.28
N SER A 679 -22.29 -18.04 -34.82
CA SER A 679 -23.27 -16.95 -34.78
C SER A 679 -23.00 -15.83 -35.77
N GLY A 680 -21.80 -15.76 -36.37
CA GLY A 680 -21.38 -14.64 -37.20
C GLY A 680 -20.92 -13.39 -36.42
N ASP A 681 -21.17 -13.31 -35.12
CA ASP A 681 -20.74 -12.22 -34.28
C ASP A 681 -19.19 -12.20 -34.13
N TYR A 682 -18.63 -11.10 -33.66
CA TYR A 682 -17.16 -11.01 -33.46
C TYR A 682 -16.68 -11.85 -32.28
N LEU A 683 -15.45 -12.36 -32.40
CA LEU A 683 -14.79 -13.09 -31.34
C LEU A 683 -14.01 -12.14 -30.42
N ILE A 684 -13.98 -12.49 -29.14
CA ILE A 684 -13.23 -11.76 -28.09
C ILE A 684 -12.27 -12.68 -27.36
N GLU A 685 -11.12 -12.14 -26.97
CA GLU A 685 -10.19 -12.78 -26.03
C GLU A 685 -10.56 -12.36 -24.60
N LYS A 686 -10.95 -13.31 -23.79
CA LYS A 686 -11.33 -13.10 -22.39
C LYS A 686 -10.35 -13.78 -21.44
N LYS A 687 -9.97 -13.08 -20.36
CA LYS A 687 -9.18 -13.67 -19.28
C LYS A 687 -10.03 -14.59 -18.44
N VAL A 688 -9.65 -15.87 -18.38
CA VAL A 688 -10.30 -16.92 -17.60
C VAL A 688 -9.34 -17.49 -16.56
N ARG A 689 -9.87 -18.30 -15.61
CA ARG A 689 -9.00 -18.95 -14.61
C ARG A 689 -8.03 -19.93 -15.32
N GLY A 690 -6.73 -19.64 -15.23
CA GLY A 690 -5.66 -20.46 -15.83
C GLY A 690 -5.21 -20.05 -17.22
N GLY A 691 -5.59 -18.85 -17.73
CA GLY A 691 -5.11 -18.34 -19.03
C GLY A 691 -6.06 -17.39 -19.72
N LYS A 692 -6.00 -17.37 -21.03
CA LYS A 692 -6.90 -16.63 -21.92
C LYS A 692 -7.71 -17.59 -22.75
N GLN A 693 -8.92 -17.21 -23.12
CA GLN A 693 -9.79 -18.01 -23.97
C GLN A 693 -10.49 -17.12 -24.99
N VAL A 694 -10.48 -17.56 -26.24
CA VAL A 694 -11.26 -16.93 -27.31
C VAL A 694 -12.68 -17.46 -27.25
N MET A 695 -13.65 -16.56 -27.31
CA MET A 695 -15.08 -16.91 -27.25
C MET A 695 -15.92 -15.91 -28.06
N CYS A 696 -17.12 -16.30 -28.37
CA CYS A 696 -18.06 -15.41 -29.03
C CYS A 696 -18.45 -14.24 -28.13
N SER A 697 -18.60 -13.05 -28.71
CA SER A 697 -19.09 -11.85 -28.01
C SER A 697 -20.55 -11.92 -27.62
N ASN A 698 -21.33 -12.77 -28.31
CA ASN A 698 -22.73 -12.98 -28.04
C ASN A 698 -22.90 -13.94 -26.85
N GLU A 699 -23.52 -13.46 -25.78
CA GLU A 699 -23.69 -14.22 -24.53
C GLU A 699 -24.55 -15.48 -24.70
N THR A 700 -25.38 -15.53 -25.74
CA THR A 700 -26.24 -16.70 -26.05
C THR A 700 -25.52 -17.76 -26.87
N CYS A 701 -24.35 -17.44 -27.44
CA CYS A 701 -23.55 -18.36 -28.24
C CYS A 701 -22.52 -19.11 -27.37
N ASP A 702 -22.48 -20.41 -27.45
CA ASP A 702 -21.61 -21.30 -26.68
C ASP A 702 -20.23 -21.52 -27.30
N TYR A 703 -19.90 -20.85 -28.42
CA TYR A 703 -18.61 -21.02 -29.10
C TYR A 703 -17.43 -20.54 -28.23
N LYS A 704 -16.49 -21.46 -28.02
CA LYS A 704 -15.23 -21.22 -27.28
C LYS A 704 -14.11 -22.05 -27.90
N GLU A 705 -12.93 -21.44 -28.03
CA GLU A 705 -11.72 -22.13 -28.44
C GLU A 705 -10.97 -22.72 -27.21
N GLU A 706 -9.95 -23.54 -27.45
CA GLU A 706 -9.11 -24.06 -26.37
C GLU A 706 -8.41 -22.93 -25.58
N LYS A 707 -8.18 -23.17 -24.32
CA LYS A 707 -7.49 -22.19 -23.46
C LYS A 707 -6.02 -22.07 -23.85
N ILE A 708 -5.58 -20.84 -24.06
CA ILE A 708 -4.17 -20.50 -24.23
C ILE A 708 -3.60 -20.22 -22.83
N LYS A 709 -2.56 -20.98 -22.45
CA LYS A 709 -1.88 -20.84 -21.15
C LYS A 709 -1.05 -19.56 -21.05
#